data_29d3941e53b0c3ca540f0e3b1ce51e08
#
_entry.id   29d3941e53b0c3ca540f0e3b1ce51e08
#
_cell.length_a   1.000
_cell.length_b   1.000
_cell.length_c   1.000
_cell.angle_alpha   90.00
_cell.angle_beta   90.00
_cell.angle_gamma   90.00
#
_symmetry.space_group_name_H-M   'P 1'
#
loop_
_entity.id
_entity.type
_entity.pdbx_description
1 polymer ?
#
loop_
_entity_poly.entity_id
_entity_poly.type
_entity_poly.pdbx_seq_one_letter_code
_entity_poly.pdbx_strand_id
1 'polypeptide(L)'
;MERKKFFDVFPALKLNDNLQAMFEEVYVTRVSSNMSHDKLRVYIESSRLIEKSAIFTVRDEIIRNLRMGKRIGIEIVEKYHLSQQYTVENLLDAYKESIVMELGVRSPIVSTMFKKAPIRWDGNKMIIDLEANIISESRMKILKDTVERIFANRFEMPIEVVIDKKRFETNRFAKQNARRLQNEVEVLLNRDNGPKAKKEEKKEEAPKPVVIRKASRSDNPEVVYGRDFKFESDTNLCDVFEGTGECTVKGQIMTMDERETKTGKFIVTLEITDFTDSIAVKMFLADGNVLKDFKQKVKKGSFVRIKGVALYDTWDKQVEISRVDGMKSISPFATEKRKDTAVDKRIELHCHTKMSDMDGVSECKKIVRRAYEWGHKAIAITDHGVVQAFPDAWHEYEAIEAECEKAGRECDFKIIYGVEAYLVDDLKDMIVNPKGQHLNDRYVVFDLETTGFSAKSDKIIEIGAVKVENGKIIDRFSTFVNPEIPIPFRIEKLTSINDEMVIDAPKIEEVLPKFMEFCKDAVMVAHNSDFDMSFIEANCKRQNLECDYTVIDTVAMSRYLIIGLGRYKLDNVAKALGIVLDHHHRAVDDAECTALIFLKLCKMLVDKGIDNLDELNKQGKQSKNLIDKLPAHHAIILVKNQVGRVNLYKLISKSHIETFANKRPRILKSDYLELCEGLMIGSACEAGELYQAILHGKSQQEIARLAEFYDYFEVQPLGNNEFMLKTGDPEIDDRKKFLVDSIEELQDVNKKIIDLGKKFNKMTVATCDVHFLDPEDEIYRRIIQCGNGFKDADNQAPLYLR
;
A
#
# COMPACT_ATOMS: atom_id res chain seq x y z
N MET A 1 -23.86 -40.37 4.03
CA MET A 1 -24.73 -39.26 3.61
C MET A 1 -24.25 -38.83 2.23
N GLU A 2 -25.17 -38.56 1.30
CA GLU A 2 -24.81 -38.01 -0.02
C GLU A 2 -24.17 -36.61 0.17
N ARG A 3 -23.00 -36.45 -0.49
CA ARG A 3 -22.34 -35.13 -0.60
C ARG A 3 -23.24 -34.22 -1.43
N LYS A 4 -23.53 -32.99 -0.96
CA LYS A 4 -24.28 -32.00 -1.72
C LYS A 4 -23.42 -30.79 -2.01
N LYS A 5 -23.54 -30.19 -3.19
CA LYS A 5 -22.87 -28.92 -3.48
C LYS A 5 -23.28 -27.85 -2.46
N PHE A 6 -22.36 -26.95 -2.16
CA PHE A 6 -22.56 -25.93 -1.13
C PHE A 6 -23.81 -25.08 -1.39
N PHE A 7 -24.04 -24.66 -2.63
CA PHE A 7 -25.20 -23.85 -3.01
C PHE A 7 -26.51 -24.66 -3.10
N ASP A 8 -26.46 -25.97 -3.17
CA ASP A 8 -27.66 -26.80 -3.04
C ASP A 8 -28.17 -26.83 -1.58
N VAL A 9 -27.25 -26.68 -0.63
CA VAL A 9 -27.58 -26.58 0.80
C VAL A 9 -27.97 -25.16 1.19
N PHE A 10 -27.39 -24.15 0.55
CA PHE A 10 -27.63 -22.73 0.78
C PHE A 10 -28.10 -21.99 -0.48
N PRO A 11 -29.24 -22.34 -1.09
CA PRO A 11 -29.67 -21.85 -2.40
C PRO A 11 -30.01 -20.35 -2.42
N ALA A 12 -30.31 -19.76 -1.26
CA ALA A 12 -30.65 -18.34 -1.14
C ALA A 12 -29.44 -17.45 -0.83
N LEU A 13 -28.26 -18.02 -0.62
CA LEU A 13 -27.05 -17.29 -0.29
C LEU A 13 -26.51 -16.59 -1.55
N LYS A 14 -26.32 -15.28 -1.47
CA LYS A 14 -25.71 -14.49 -2.53
C LYS A 14 -24.33 -14.05 -2.07
N LEU A 15 -23.32 -14.45 -2.82
CA LEU A 15 -21.93 -14.07 -2.59
C LEU A 15 -21.45 -13.19 -3.75
N ASN A 16 -20.33 -12.51 -3.58
CA ASN A 16 -19.67 -11.84 -4.69
C ASN A 16 -19.10 -12.89 -5.66
N ASP A 17 -18.79 -12.47 -6.89
CA ASP A 17 -18.37 -13.38 -7.98
C ASP A 17 -17.15 -14.23 -7.62
N ASN A 18 -16.23 -13.73 -6.81
CA ASN A 18 -15.04 -14.46 -6.38
C ASN A 18 -15.39 -15.57 -5.38
N LEU A 19 -16.15 -15.24 -4.33
CA LEU A 19 -16.60 -16.23 -3.35
C LEU A 19 -17.56 -17.23 -3.97
N GLN A 20 -18.41 -16.79 -4.90
CA GLN A 20 -19.31 -17.66 -5.65
C GLN A 20 -18.49 -18.76 -6.39
N ALA A 21 -17.50 -18.34 -7.18
CA ALA A 21 -16.64 -19.26 -7.92
C ALA A 21 -15.81 -20.19 -6.99
N MET A 22 -15.33 -19.65 -5.88
CA MET A 22 -14.52 -20.40 -4.89
C MET A 22 -15.34 -21.50 -4.21
N PHE A 23 -16.64 -21.28 -3.96
CA PHE A 23 -17.53 -22.22 -3.28
C PHE A 23 -18.35 -23.10 -4.23
N GLU A 24 -18.23 -22.94 -5.55
CA GLU A 24 -18.98 -23.72 -6.55
C GLU A 24 -18.67 -25.23 -6.52
N GLU A 25 -17.41 -25.56 -6.25
CA GLU A 25 -16.92 -26.95 -6.15
C GLU A 25 -16.72 -27.39 -4.68
N VAL A 26 -17.33 -26.69 -3.72
CA VAL A 26 -17.32 -27.08 -2.32
C VAL A 26 -18.52 -27.97 -2.02
N TYR A 27 -18.29 -29.04 -1.28
CA TYR A 27 -19.32 -30.01 -0.90
C TYR A 27 -19.61 -29.92 0.61
N VAL A 28 -20.88 -29.90 0.98
CA VAL A 28 -21.34 -30.07 2.35
C VAL A 28 -21.56 -31.55 2.63
N THR A 29 -20.81 -32.08 3.58
CA THR A 29 -20.88 -33.51 3.96
C THR A 29 -21.76 -33.74 5.15
N ARG A 30 -21.88 -32.75 6.04
CA ARG A 30 -22.68 -32.85 7.26
C ARG A 30 -23.08 -31.47 7.76
N VAL A 31 -24.30 -31.37 8.29
CA VAL A 31 -24.75 -30.25 9.11
C VAL A 31 -25.19 -30.81 10.47
N SER A 32 -24.71 -30.24 11.56
CA SER A 32 -25.08 -30.69 12.92
C SER A 32 -25.37 -29.49 13.81
N SER A 33 -26.29 -29.67 14.77
CA SER A 33 -26.63 -28.69 15.77
C SER A 33 -26.25 -29.24 17.16
N ASN A 34 -25.94 -28.35 18.09
CA ASN A 34 -25.79 -28.74 19.49
C ASN A 34 -27.16 -28.95 20.16
N MET A 35 -27.21 -29.53 21.37
CA MET A 35 -28.44 -29.83 22.08
C MET A 35 -29.31 -28.59 22.39
N SER A 36 -28.72 -27.44 22.57
CA SER A 36 -29.38 -26.14 22.82
C SER A 36 -29.88 -25.46 21.54
N HIS A 37 -29.57 -25.99 20.37
CA HIS A 37 -29.94 -25.44 19.05
C HIS A 37 -29.49 -23.96 18.85
N ASP A 38 -28.44 -23.53 19.56
CA ASP A 38 -27.85 -22.19 19.46
C ASP A 38 -26.54 -22.17 18.66
N LYS A 39 -26.04 -23.35 18.29
CA LYS A 39 -24.83 -23.48 17.46
C LYS A 39 -25.03 -24.52 16.34
N LEU A 40 -24.76 -24.09 15.11
CA LEU A 40 -24.80 -24.92 13.92
C LEU A 40 -23.37 -25.15 13.43
N ARG A 41 -23.01 -26.41 13.14
CA ARG A 41 -21.75 -26.78 12.48
C ARG A 41 -22.01 -27.29 11.08
N VAL A 42 -21.37 -26.68 10.12
CA VAL A 42 -21.41 -27.07 8.71
C VAL A 42 -20.04 -27.65 8.34
N TYR A 43 -20.02 -28.93 7.96
CA TYR A 43 -18.80 -29.62 7.55
C TYR A 43 -18.70 -29.54 6.03
N ILE A 44 -17.60 -29.00 5.55
CA ILE A 44 -17.34 -28.85 4.12
C ILE A 44 -16.10 -29.63 3.69
N GLU A 45 -16.13 -30.12 2.46
CA GLU A 45 -14.97 -30.71 1.77
C GLU A 45 -14.71 -29.95 0.48
N SER A 46 -13.44 -29.72 0.17
CA SER A 46 -12.98 -29.10 -1.08
C SER A 46 -11.67 -29.73 -1.53
N SER A 47 -11.50 -29.83 -2.85
CA SER A 47 -10.21 -30.17 -3.47
C SER A 47 -9.26 -28.96 -3.58
N ARG A 48 -9.76 -27.77 -3.29
CA ARG A 48 -9.02 -26.50 -3.34
C ARG A 48 -8.85 -25.93 -1.96
N LEU A 49 -7.71 -25.30 -1.73
CA LEU A 49 -7.43 -24.57 -0.50
C LEU A 49 -8.27 -23.28 -0.47
N ILE A 50 -9.03 -23.09 0.61
CA ILE A 50 -9.85 -21.90 0.83
C ILE A 50 -9.32 -21.17 2.07
N GLU A 51 -9.01 -19.91 1.93
CA GLU A 51 -8.51 -19.07 3.02
C GLU A 51 -9.55 -18.89 4.13
N LYS A 52 -9.10 -18.73 5.35
CA LYS A 52 -9.98 -18.58 6.52
C LYS A 52 -10.78 -17.28 6.49
N SER A 53 -10.26 -16.24 5.87
CA SER A 53 -10.96 -14.99 5.59
C SER A 53 -12.24 -15.23 4.78
N ALA A 54 -12.16 -15.98 3.69
CA ALA A 54 -13.30 -16.36 2.85
C ALA A 54 -14.32 -17.21 3.63
N ILE A 55 -13.84 -18.19 4.42
CA ILE A 55 -14.69 -19.01 5.29
C ILE A 55 -15.46 -18.14 6.30
N PHE A 56 -14.80 -17.17 6.94
CA PHE A 56 -15.45 -16.27 7.89
C PHE A 56 -16.47 -15.36 7.20
N THR A 57 -16.13 -14.82 6.02
CA THR A 57 -17.07 -13.99 5.24
C THR A 57 -18.33 -14.79 4.87
N VAL A 58 -18.17 -16.00 4.35
CA VAL A 58 -19.30 -16.88 3.99
C VAL A 58 -20.12 -17.26 5.22
N ARG A 59 -19.49 -17.56 6.35
CA ARG A 59 -20.16 -17.80 7.63
C ARG A 59 -21.04 -16.61 8.02
N ASP A 60 -20.52 -15.40 7.93
CA ASP A 60 -21.22 -14.18 8.33
C ASP A 60 -22.36 -13.86 7.36
N GLU A 61 -22.20 -14.14 6.06
CA GLU A 61 -23.28 -14.05 5.08
C GLU A 61 -24.38 -15.08 5.32
N ILE A 62 -24.06 -16.32 5.71
CA ILE A 62 -25.06 -17.31 6.10
C ILE A 62 -25.84 -16.82 7.33
N ILE A 63 -25.17 -16.26 8.34
CA ILE A 63 -25.82 -15.72 9.54
C ILE A 63 -26.78 -14.58 9.16
N ARG A 64 -26.40 -13.67 8.27
CA ARG A 64 -27.25 -12.58 7.80
C ARG A 64 -28.47 -13.09 7.05
N ASN A 65 -28.31 -14.11 6.21
CA ASN A 65 -29.41 -14.65 5.39
C ASN A 65 -30.41 -15.47 6.18
N LEU A 66 -30.02 -16.17 7.24
CA LEU A 66 -30.92 -17.03 8.01
C LEU A 66 -31.98 -16.29 8.84
N ARG A 67 -31.94 -14.95 8.93
CA ARG A 67 -32.94 -14.06 9.58
C ARG A 67 -33.61 -14.61 10.85
N MET A 68 -32.93 -15.49 11.58
CA MET A 68 -33.53 -16.08 12.78
C MET A 68 -33.36 -15.12 13.97
N GLY A 69 -34.48 -14.75 14.62
CA GLY A 69 -34.53 -13.82 15.74
C GLY A 69 -33.76 -14.26 17.01
N LYS A 70 -33.10 -15.41 16.99
CA LYS A 70 -32.09 -15.84 17.97
C LYS A 70 -30.71 -15.82 17.31
N ARG A 71 -29.69 -15.33 18.03
CA ARG A 71 -28.27 -15.39 17.59
C ARG A 71 -27.83 -16.87 17.57
N ILE A 72 -27.94 -17.51 16.41
CA ILE A 72 -27.38 -18.84 16.18
C ILE A 72 -25.90 -18.63 15.75
N GLY A 73 -24.99 -19.21 16.52
CA GLY A 73 -23.58 -19.27 16.13
C GLY A 73 -23.38 -20.30 15.01
N ILE A 74 -22.70 -19.92 13.93
CA ILE A 74 -22.32 -20.85 12.86
C ILE A 74 -20.82 -21.09 12.93
N GLU A 75 -20.44 -22.35 12.80
CA GLU A 75 -19.05 -22.81 12.69
C GLU A 75 -18.93 -23.65 11.42
N ILE A 76 -18.08 -23.21 10.49
CA ILE A 76 -17.74 -24.01 9.30
C ILE A 76 -16.49 -24.81 9.65
N VAL A 77 -16.53 -26.11 9.41
CA VAL A 77 -15.44 -27.05 9.66
C VAL A 77 -14.98 -27.58 8.31
N GLU A 78 -13.75 -27.22 7.95
CA GLU A 78 -13.19 -27.51 6.64
C GLU A 78 -12.37 -28.78 6.65
N LYS A 79 -12.43 -29.51 5.54
CA LYS A 79 -11.53 -30.59 5.19
C LYS A 79 -11.13 -30.45 3.72
N TYR A 80 -9.84 -30.57 3.44
CA TYR A 80 -9.29 -30.39 2.09
C TYR A 80 -8.67 -31.70 1.58
N HIS A 81 -8.96 -32.03 0.35
CA HIS A 81 -8.34 -33.11 -0.42
C HIS A 81 -7.45 -32.46 -1.48
N LEU A 82 -6.29 -31.96 -1.03
CA LEU A 82 -5.38 -31.20 -1.87
C LEU A 82 -4.61 -32.09 -2.85
N SER A 83 -4.13 -31.48 -3.94
CA SER A 83 -3.28 -32.14 -4.93
C SER A 83 -1.93 -32.55 -4.33
N GLN A 84 -1.21 -33.43 -5.03
CA GLN A 84 0.13 -33.86 -4.62
C GLN A 84 1.20 -32.77 -4.74
N GLN A 85 0.88 -31.60 -5.32
CA GLN A 85 1.74 -30.42 -5.34
C GLN A 85 1.89 -29.78 -3.95
N TYR A 86 0.96 -30.05 -3.02
CA TYR A 86 1.03 -29.53 -1.67
C TYR A 86 1.97 -30.37 -0.80
N THR A 87 3.09 -29.78 -0.38
CA THR A 87 3.96 -30.29 0.68
C THR A 87 3.60 -29.59 1.99
N VAL A 88 4.05 -30.09 3.14
CA VAL A 88 3.82 -29.43 4.44
C VAL A 88 4.41 -28.02 4.51
N GLU A 89 5.49 -27.78 3.77
CA GLU A 89 6.20 -26.50 3.70
C GLU A 89 5.40 -25.46 2.89
N ASN A 90 5.10 -25.76 1.61
CA ASN A 90 4.36 -24.83 0.76
C ASN A 90 2.91 -24.63 1.22
N LEU A 91 2.31 -25.65 1.89
CA LEU A 91 1.01 -25.52 2.51
C LEU A 91 1.03 -24.54 3.70
N LEU A 92 2.11 -24.54 4.49
CA LEU A 92 2.28 -23.54 5.54
C LEU A 92 2.35 -22.14 4.93
N ASP A 93 3.15 -21.94 3.89
CA ASP A 93 3.29 -20.63 3.24
C ASP A 93 1.95 -20.13 2.69
N ALA A 94 1.19 -21.00 2.01
CA ALA A 94 -0.13 -20.67 1.47
C ALA A 94 -1.21 -20.44 2.55
N TYR A 95 -1.08 -21.06 3.75
CA TYR A 95 -2.14 -21.07 4.76
C TYR A 95 -1.76 -20.42 6.09
N LYS A 96 -0.57 -19.83 6.21
CA LYS A 96 -0.03 -19.25 7.45
C LYS A 96 -0.94 -18.17 8.02
N GLU A 97 -1.41 -17.24 7.20
CA GLU A 97 -2.32 -16.16 7.65
C GLU A 97 -3.65 -16.72 8.15
N SER A 98 -4.17 -17.75 7.52
CA SER A 98 -5.38 -18.46 7.98
C SER A 98 -5.18 -19.10 9.37
N ILE A 99 -4.02 -19.67 9.63
CA ILE A 99 -3.65 -20.20 10.97
C ILE A 99 -3.52 -19.05 11.97
N VAL A 100 -2.91 -17.93 11.58
CA VAL A 100 -2.78 -16.71 12.40
C VAL A 100 -4.16 -16.18 12.78
N MET A 101 -5.11 -16.13 11.85
CA MET A 101 -6.50 -15.73 12.12
C MET A 101 -7.17 -16.67 13.13
N GLU A 102 -7.06 -17.97 12.97
CA GLU A 102 -7.64 -18.94 13.92
C GLU A 102 -7.02 -18.87 15.33
N LEU A 103 -5.71 -18.70 15.39
CA LEU A 103 -5.01 -18.47 16.65
C LEU A 103 -5.49 -17.16 17.29
N GLY A 104 -5.75 -16.12 16.49
CA GLY A 104 -6.23 -14.81 16.93
C GLY A 104 -7.57 -14.89 17.65
N VAL A 105 -8.49 -15.72 17.16
CA VAL A 105 -9.79 -15.98 17.81
C VAL A 105 -9.61 -16.63 19.19
N ARG A 106 -8.57 -17.44 19.38
CA ARG A 106 -8.29 -18.14 20.63
C ARG A 106 -7.40 -17.35 21.58
N SER A 107 -6.35 -16.74 21.07
CA SER A 107 -5.36 -15.98 21.81
C SER A 107 -4.62 -15.00 20.89
N PRO A 108 -4.94 -13.70 20.94
CA PRO A 108 -4.25 -12.68 20.15
C PRO A 108 -2.73 -12.69 20.33
N ILE A 109 -2.27 -13.01 21.55
CA ILE A 109 -0.84 -13.08 21.86
C ILE A 109 -0.17 -14.21 21.10
N VAL A 110 -0.76 -15.43 21.12
CA VAL A 110 -0.21 -16.60 20.41
C VAL A 110 -0.22 -16.37 18.91
N SER A 111 -1.26 -15.73 18.37
CA SER A 111 -1.37 -15.32 16.97
C SER A 111 -0.21 -14.40 16.55
N THR A 112 0.00 -13.32 17.30
CA THR A 112 1.08 -12.35 17.00
C THR A 112 2.46 -13.01 17.08
N MET A 113 2.65 -13.93 17.99
CA MET A 113 3.91 -14.65 18.14
C MET A 113 4.15 -15.59 16.96
N PHE A 114 3.16 -16.39 16.58
CA PHE A 114 3.25 -17.29 15.45
C PHE A 114 3.49 -16.54 14.14
N LYS A 115 2.83 -15.40 13.96
CA LYS A 115 3.00 -14.55 12.78
C LYS A 115 4.47 -14.12 12.59
N LYS A 116 5.15 -13.74 13.68
CA LYS A 116 6.52 -13.20 13.67
C LYS A 116 7.61 -14.26 13.87
N ALA A 117 7.26 -15.48 14.22
CA ALA A 117 8.21 -16.53 14.52
C ALA A 117 8.92 -17.04 13.26
N PRO A 118 10.26 -17.10 13.24
CA PRO A 118 10.97 -17.89 12.24
C PRO A 118 10.57 -19.35 12.34
N ILE A 119 10.24 -19.95 11.21
CA ILE A 119 9.83 -21.36 11.11
C ILE A 119 10.81 -22.06 10.20
N ARG A 120 11.23 -23.26 10.60
CA ARG A 120 12.10 -24.13 9.83
C ARG A 120 11.61 -25.57 9.92
N TRP A 121 11.93 -26.36 8.93
CA TRP A 121 11.48 -27.72 8.81
C TRP A 121 12.62 -28.72 8.96
N ASP A 122 12.33 -29.86 9.54
CA ASP A 122 13.18 -31.03 9.58
C ASP A 122 12.30 -32.27 9.31
N GLY A 123 12.16 -32.62 8.03
CA GLY A 123 11.16 -33.57 7.57
C GLY A 123 9.74 -33.13 7.95
N ASN A 124 8.99 -33.94 8.67
CA ASN A 124 7.64 -33.61 9.15
C ASN A 124 7.61 -32.80 10.45
N LYS A 125 8.77 -32.29 10.94
CA LYS A 125 8.85 -31.48 12.15
C LYS A 125 8.89 -30.01 11.80
N MET A 126 7.87 -29.28 12.22
CA MET A 126 7.83 -27.82 12.16
C MET A 126 8.51 -27.25 13.40
N ILE A 127 9.67 -26.64 13.26
CA ILE A 127 10.43 -26.03 14.34
C ILE A 127 10.14 -24.53 14.35
N ILE A 128 9.52 -24.04 15.42
CA ILE A 128 9.15 -22.64 15.62
C ILE A 128 10.09 -22.01 16.63
N ASP A 129 10.89 -21.03 16.19
CA ASP A 129 11.83 -20.32 17.06
C ASP A 129 11.10 -19.22 17.83
N LEU A 130 11.04 -19.29 19.14
CA LEU A 130 10.36 -18.33 20.00
C LEU A 130 11.27 -17.80 21.10
N GLU A 131 11.05 -16.55 21.51
CA GLU A 131 11.86 -15.89 22.53
C GLU A 131 11.55 -16.44 23.94
N ALA A 132 12.57 -16.88 24.65
CA ALA A 132 12.45 -17.64 25.91
C ALA A 132 11.69 -16.92 27.05
N ASN A 133 11.59 -15.57 26.99
CA ASN A 133 11.05 -14.75 28.08
C ASN A 133 9.57 -14.36 27.94
N ILE A 134 8.91 -14.71 26.84
CA ILE A 134 7.59 -14.14 26.47
C ILE A 134 6.44 -15.16 26.61
N ILE A 135 6.72 -16.48 26.73
CA ILE A 135 5.68 -17.49 26.63
C ILE A 135 5.58 -18.39 27.85
N SER A 136 4.33 -18.48 28.39
CA SER A 136 3.96 -19.52 29.33
C SER A 136 3.77 -20.89 28.65
N GLU A 137 3.99 -21.98 29.39
CA GLU A 137 3.80 -23.35 28.85
C GLU A 137 2.40 -23.62 28.32
N SER A 138 1.38 -23.01 28.94
CA SER A 138 -0.01 -23.12 28.49
C SER A 138 -0.22 -22.53 27.10
N ARG A 139 0.44 -21.40 26.76
CA ARG A 139 0.35 -20.74 25.45
C ARG A 139 1.10 -21.52 24.39
N MET A 140 2.27 -22.08 24.71
CA MET A 140 2.99 -22.99 23.80
C MET A 140 2.15 -24.20 23.46
N LYS A 141 1.45 -24.77 24.45
CA LYS A 141 0.52 -25.88 24.22
C LYS A 141 -0.62 -25.52 23.29
N ILE A 142 -1.23 -24.32 23.45
CA ILE A 142 -2.29 -23.84 22.56
C ILE A 142 -1.79 -23.72 21.12
N LEU A 143 -0.58 -23.16 20.90
CA LEU A 143 0.04 -23.06 19.59
C LEU A 143 0.24 -24.45 18.98
N LYS A 144 0.96 -25.32 19.67
CA LYS A 144 1.26 -26.68 19.23
C LYS A 144 -0.02 -27.45 18.89
N ASP A 145 -0.94 -27.58 19.84
CA ASP A 145 -2.18 -28.36 19.68
C ASP A 145 -3.07 -27.80 18.54
N THR A 146 -3.03 -26.48 18.31
CA THR A 146 -3.83 -25.87 17.23
C THR A 146 -3.24 -26.16 15.87
N VAL A 147 -1.94 -25.95 15.68
CA VAL A 147 -1.27 -26.15 14.41
C VAL A 147 -1.27 -27.62 14.03
N GLU A 148 -0.85 -28.53 14.93
CA GLU A 148 -0.87 -29.98 14.70
C GLU A 148 -2.26 -30.48 14.32
N ARG A 149 -3.32 -29.99 15.00
CA ARG A 149 -4.70 -30.35 14.69
C ARG A 149 -5.15 -29.85 13.32
N ILE A 150 -4.75 -28.64 12.91
CA ILE A 150 -5.08 -28.10 11.59
C ILE A 150 -4.47 -29.00 10.53
N PHE A 151 -3.19 -29.30 10.61
CA PHE A 151 -2.51 -30.11 9.62
C PHE A 151 -3.04 -31.56 9.59
N ALA A 152 -3.27 -32.19 10.73
CA ALA A 152 -3.76 -33.55 10.81
C ALA A 152 -5.22 -33.70 10.35
N ASN A 153 -6.14 -32.84 10.84
CA ASN A 153 -7.57 -33.04 10.64
C ASN A 153 -8.11 -32.37 9.38
N ARG A 154 -7.50 -31.26 8.96
CA ARG A 154 -7.97 -30.47 7.81
C ARG A 154 -7.30 -30.87 6.51
N PHE A 155 -6.00 -31.20 6.58
CA PHE A 155 -5.20 -31.50 5.39
C PHE A 155 -4.80 -32.98 5.28
N GLU A 156 -5.05 -33.78 6.30
CA GLU A 156 -4.60 -35.18 6.38
C GLU A 156 -3.06 -35.35 6.29
N MET A 157 -2.31 -34.28 6.63
CA MET A 157 -0.86 -34.21 6.64
C MET A 157 -0.35 -34.00 8.07
N PRO A 158 -0.23 -35.06 8.90
CA PRO A 158 0.18 -34.91 10.28
C PRO A 158 1.64 -34.44 10.40
N ILE A 159 1.85 -33.42 11.20
CA ILE A 159 3.17 -32.84 11.50
C ILE A 159 3.42 -32.86 13.02
N GLU A 160 4.68 -32.81 13.41
CA GLU A 160 5.12 -32.59 14.79
C GLU A 160 5.58 -31.14 14.95
N VAL A 161 4.95 -30.36 15.85
CA VAL A 161 5.37 -28.99 16.14
C VAL A 161 6.34 -28.98 17.31
N VAL A 162 7.54 -28.48 17.09
CA VAL A 162 8.60 -28.31 18.07
C VAL A 162 8.85 -26.83 18.30
N ILE A 163 8.77 -26.38 19.54
CA ILE A 163 9.04 -24.99 19.92
C ILE A 163 10.47 -24.89 20.45
N ASP A 164 11.33 -24.19 19.72
CA ASP A 164 12.72 -23.94 20.11
C ASP A 164 12.82 -22.58 20.82
N LYS A 165 13.30 -22.60 22.07
CA LYS A 165 13.42 -21.39 22.90
C LYS A 165 14.81 -20.79 22.73
N LYS A 166 14.93 -19.75 21.91
CA LYS A 166 16.19 -19.05 21.69
C LYS A 166 16.30 -17.77 22.53
N ARG A 167 17.52 -17.48 23.03
CA ARG A 167 17.86 -16.13 23.50
C ARG A 167 18.43 -15.35 22.31
N PHE A 168 17.67 -14.40 21.79
CA PHE A 168 18.20 -13.47 20.80
C PHE A 168 19.07 -12.42 21.51
N GLU A 169 20.28 -12.18 21.02
CA GLU A 169 21.11 -11.06 21.49
C GLU A 169 20.39 -9.75 21.16
N THR A 170 20.04 -9.01 22.22
CA THR A 170 19.24 -7.80 22.15
C THR A 170 20.05 -6.64 21.59
N ASN A 171 19.85 -6.30 20.33
CA ASN A 171 20.27 -5.04 19.76
C ASN A 171 19.45 -3.88 20.39
N ARG A 172 20.00 -2.66 20.45
CA ARG A 172 19.42 -1.49 21.14
C ARG A 172 17.97 -1.19 20.71
N PHE A 173 17.61 -1.47 19.45
CA PHE A 173 16.26 -1.38 18.90
C PHE A 173 15.32 -2.48 19.43
N ALA A 174 15.81 -3.69 19.67
CA ALA A 174 15.01 -4.77 20.23
C ALA A 174 14.55 -4.47 21.67
N LYS A 175 15.37 -3.75 22.47
CA LYS A 175 14.96 -3.29 23.80
C LYS A 175 13.81 -2.26 23.77
N GLN A 176 13.79 -1.40 22.77
CA GLN A 176 12.73 -0.40 22.60
C GLN A 176 11.43 -1.05 22.12
N ASN A 177 11.53 -1.96 21.16
CA ASN A 177 10.39 -2.74 20.69
C ASN A 177 9.86 -3.74 21.74
N ALA A 178 10.74 -4.36 22.53
CA ALA A 178 10.32 -5.21 23.64
C ALA A 178 9.57 -4.44 24.73
N ARG A 179 9.97 -3.19 25.04
CA ARG A 179 9.20 -2.30 25.93
C ARG A 179 7.84 -1.93 25.36
N ARG A 180 7.78 -1.64 24.06
CA ARG A 180 6.52 -1.35 23.38
C ARG A 180 5.58 -2.56 23.37
N LEU A 181 6.13 -3.73 23.05
CA LEU A 181 5.38 -5.00 23.11
C LEU A 181 4.92 -5.35 24.54
N GLN A 182 5.76 -5.10 25.55
CA GLN A 182 5.36 -5.28 26.96
C GLN A 182 4.21 -4.37 27.35
N ASN A 183 4.24 -3.11 26.94
CA ASN A 183 3.13 -2.17 27.17
C ASN A 183 1.86 -2.61 26.43
N GLU A 184 1.95 -3.04 25.18
CA GLU A 184 0.81 -3.58 24.43
C GLU A 184 0.25 -4.87 25.05
N VAL A 185 1.12 -5.74 25.53
CA VAL A 185 0.75 -6.97 26.26
C VAL A 185 0.10 -6.64 27.61
N GLU A 186 0.60 -5.63 28.35
CA GLU A 186 0.03 -5.20 29.61
C GLU A 186 -1.35 -4.56 29.44
N VAL A 187 -1.55 -3.79 28.36
CA VAL A 187 -2.87 -3.23 27.98
C VAL A 187 -3.84 -4.35 27.58
N LEU A 188 -3.39 -5.38 26.87
CA LEU A 188 -4.21 -6.54 26.51
C LEU A 188 -4.55 -7.42 27.72
N LEU A 189 -3.58 -7.64 28.62
CA LEU A 189 -3.79 -8.40 29.87
C LEU A 189 -4.76 -7.68 30.82
N ASN A 190 -4.74 -6.36 30.87
CA ASN A 190 -5.68 -5.56 31.66
C ASN A 190 -7.10 -5.55 31.05
N ARG A 191 -7.24 -5.77 29.73
CA ARG A 191 -8.55 -5.98 29.09
C ARG A 191 -9.18 -7.34 29.42
N ASP A 192 -8.38 -8.40 29.55
CA ASP A 192 -8.87 -9.75 29.88
C ASP A 192 -9.22 -9.93 31.37
N ASN A 193 -8.67 -9.10 32.27
CA ASN A 193 -8.88 -9.16 33.71
C ASN A 193 -9.88 -8.15 34.25
N GLY A 194 -10.68 -7.51 33.40
CA GLY A 194 -11.76 -6.63 33.82
C GLY A 194 -12.86 -7.43 34.56
N PRO A 195 -13.35 -6.93 35.71
CA PRO A 195 -14.35 -7.66 36.48
C PRO A 195 -15.64 -7.85 35.67
N LYS A 196 -16.08 -9.09 35.54
CA LYS A 196 -17.39 -9.42 35.01
C LYS A 196 -18.45 -8.73 35.85
N ALA A 197 -18.97 -7.62 35.37
CA ALA A 197 -20.07 -6.91 36.01
C ALA A 197 -21.33 -7.79 35.95
N LYS A 198 -21.82 -8.19 37.11
CA LYS A 198 -23.16 -8.74 37.28
C LYS A 198 -24.17 -7.67 36.88
N LYS A 199 -24.99 -7.98 35.90
CA LYS A 199 -26.20 -7.20 35.60
C LYS A 199 -27.17 -7.28 36.79
N GLU A 200 -27.26 -6.22 37.56
CA GLU A 200 -28.44 -5.93 38.37
C GLU A 200 -29.31 -4.95 37.56
N GLU A 201 -30.51 -5.41 37.24
CA GLU A 201 -31.58 -4.59 36.69
C GLU A 201 -32.00 -3.57 37.76
N LYS A 202 -31.71 -2.30 37.56
CA LYS A 202 -32.36 -1.20 38.28
C LYS A 202 -33.38 -0.53 37.38
N LYS A 203 -34.61 -0.52 37.87
CA LYS A 203 -35.74 0.18 37.31
C LYS A 203 -35.45 1.68 37.17
N GLU A 204 -35.81 2.23 36.01
CA GLU A 204 -35.84 3.65 35.71
C GLU A 204 -36.79 4.37 36.69
N GLU A 205 -36.24 5.26 37.52
CA GLU A 205 -36.99 6.35 38.14
C GLU A 205 -36.83 7.62 37.29
N ALA A 206 -37.96 8.25 36.98
CA ALA A 206 -38.00 9.50 36.21
C ALA A 206 -37.26 10.64 36.93
N PRO A 207 -36.57 11.52 36.18
CA PRO A 207 -35.76 12.59 36.80
C PRO A 207 -36.62 13.65 37.49
N LYS A 208 -36.30 13.91 38.77
CA LYS A 208 -36.86 15.03 39.52
C LYS A 208 -36.32 16.35 38.98
N PRO A 209 -37.09 17.45 38.99
CA PRO A 209 -36.66 18.72 38.47
C PRO A 209 -35.55 19.34 39.37
N VAL A 210 -34.45 19.70 38.71
CA VAL A 210 -33.30 20.29 39.35
C VAL A 210 -33.57 21.75 39.71
N VAL A 211 -33.56 22.05 40.99
CA VAL A 211 -33.65 23.45 41.54
C VAL A 211 -32.34 24.19 41.17
N ILE A 212 -32.50 25.22 40.36
CA ILE A 212 -31.40 26.12 40.01
C ILE A 212 -31.02 26.94 41.23
N ARG A 213 -29.95 26.57 41.91
CA ARG A 213 -29.35 27.43 42.97
C ARG A 213 -28.52 28.55 42.31
N LYS A 214 -28.74 29.81 42.74
CA LYS A 214 -27.97 30.97 42.30
C LYS A 214 -26.49 30.73 42.53
N ALA A 215 -25.69 30.89 41.48
CA ALA A 215 -24.24 30.77 41.53
C ALA A 215 -23.65 31.88 42.41
N SER A 216 -22.92 31.51 43.45
CA SER A 216 -22.04 32.47 44.18
C SER A 216 -20.81 32.75 43.28
N ARG A 217 -20.43 34.04 43.12
CA ARG A 217 -19.18 34.43 42.46
C ARG A 217 -18.04 33.80 43.23
N SER A 218 -17.13 33.15 42.52
CA SER A 218 -15.88 32.63 43.06
C SER A 218 -14.87 33.80 43.15
N ASP A 219 -14.15 33.88 44.24
CA ASP A 219 -13.03 34.83 44.39
C ASP A 219 -11.76 34.42 43.66
N ASN A 220 -11.74 33.26 43.00
CA ASN A 220 -10.63 32.77 42.22
C ASN A 220 -10.61 33.44 40.82
N PRO A 221 -9.56 34.23 40.50
CA PRO A 221 -9.50 35.00 39.25
C PRO A 221 -9.41 34.09 37.98
N GLU A 222 -9.01 32.85 38.14
CA GLU A 222 -8.94 31.88 37.03
C GLU A 222 -10.34 31.40 36.60
N VAL A 223 -11.36 31.48 37.50
CA VAL A 223 -12.71 31.05 37.18
C VAL A 223 -13.38 32.07 36.26
N VAL A 224 -13.66 31.64 35.04
CA VAL A 224 -14.28 32.51 34.02
C VAL A 224 -15.78 32.23 33.87
N TYR A 225 -16.24 31.07 34.33
CA TYR A 225 -17.67 30.71 34.37
C TYR A 225 -17.98 29.68 35.47
N GLY A 226 -19.17 29.74 36.04
CA GLY A 226 -19.70 28.75 36.99
C GLY A 226 -19.00 28.78 38.34
N ARG A 227 -18.79 27.60 38.92
CA ARG A 227 -18.19 27.40 40.26
C ARG A 227 -16.70 27.11 40.15
N ASP A 228 -15.98 27.38 41.21
CA ASP A 228 -14.64 26.85 41.39
C ASP A 228 -14.69 25.34 41.64
N PHE A 229 -13.82 24.56 40.98
CA PHE A 229 -13.76 23.13 41.15
C PHE A 229 -12.32 22.66 41.36
N LYS A 230 -12.18 21.60 42.17
CA LYS A 230 -10.87 20.98 42.39
C LYS A 230 -10.54 20.16 41.13
N PHE A 231 -9.30 20.28 40.72
CA PHE A 231 -8.76 19.50 39.61
C PHE A 231 -8.27 18.16 40.14
N GLU A 232 -8.74 17.04 39.54
CA GLU A 232 -8.28 15.70 39.85
C GLU A 232 -7.49 15.14 38.65
N SER A 233 -8.08 15.14 37.47
CA SER A 233 -7.46 14.70 36.21
C SER A 233 -8.23 15.27 35.02
N ASP A 234 -7.54 15.47 33.89
CA ASP A 234 -8.19 15.78 32.61
C ASP A 234 -8.51 14.48 31.87
N THR A 235 -9.68 14.43 31.23
CA THR A 235 -10.04 13.42 30.22
C THR A 235 -9.65 13.98 28.86
N ASN A 236 -8.90 13.22 28.03
CA ASN A 236 -8.63 13.64 26.66
C ASN A 236 -9.92 13.66 25.84
N LEU A 237 -10.04 14.60 24.91
CA LEU A 237 -11.27 14.74 24.12
C LEU A 237 -11.54 13.50 23.26
N CYS A 238 -10.53 12.83 22.74
CA CYS A 238 -10.68 11.57 22.01
C CYS A 238 -11.25 10.41 22.85
N ASP A 239 -11.20 10.49 24.18
CA ASP A 239 -11.74 9.49 25.10
C ASP A 239 -13.15 9.87 25.60
N VAL A 240 -13.74 10.99 25.14
CA VAL A 240 -15.07 11.45 25.57
C VAL A 240 -16.13 10.86 24.64
N PHE A 241 -17.06 10.09 25.22
CA PHE A 241 -18.20 9.48 24.52
C PHE A 241 -19.48 9.60 25.34
N GLU A 242 -20.62 9.23 24.79
CA GLU A 242 -21.95 9.36 25.44
C GLU A 242 -22.00 8.73 26.85
N GLY A 243 -21.22 7.69 27.10
CA GLY A 243 -21.16 7.01 28.42
C GLY A 243 -20.20 7.61 29.44
N THR A 244 -19.41 8.64 29.07
CA THR A 244 -18.39 9.24 29.94
C THR A 244 -18.96 9.93 31.18
N GLY A 245 -20.17 10.54 31.07
CA GLY A 245 -20.86 11.20 32.17
C GLY A 245 -20.15 12.49 32.59
N GLU A 246 -19.99 12.70 33.91
CA GLU A 246 -19.28 13.87 34.43
C GLU A 246 -17.79 13.77 34.19
N CYS A 247 -17.20 14.74 33.50
CA CYS A 247 -15.78 14.77 33.18
C CYS A 247 -15.18 16.17 33.30
N THR A 248 -13.86 16.21 33.40
CA THR A 248 -13.10 17.45 33.32
C THR A 248 -12.23 17.36 32.07
N VAL A 249 -12.39 18.33 31.17
CA VAL A 249 -11.63 18.42 29.93
C VAL A 249 -10.86 19.74 29.86
N LYS A 250 -9.78 19.77 29.11
CA LYS A 250 -9.05 21.00 28.76
C LYS A 250 -9.03 21.18 27.27
N GLY A 251 -8.99 22.44 26.82
CA GLY A 251 -8.92 22.67 25.38
C GLY A 251 -8.62 24.11 25.04
N GLN A 252 -8.15 24.32 23.81
CA GLN A 252 -8.09 25.62 23.17
C GLN A 252 -9.42 25.93 22.49
N ILE A 253 -9.96 27.14 22.70
CA ILE A 253 -11.21 27.55 22.05
C ILE A 253 -10.92 27.87 20.58
N MET A 254 -11.58 27.12 19.69
CA MET A 254 -11.49 27.26 18.22
C MET A 254 -12.54 28.24 17.70
N THR A 255 -13.78 28.08 18.16
CA THR A 255 -14.90 28.97 17.79
C THR A 255 -15.74 29.30 19.01
N MET A 256 -16.49 30.37 18.91
CA MET A 256 -17.44 30.82 19.95
C MET A 256 -18.67 31.37 19.25
N ASP A 257 -19.79 30.67 19.35
CA ASP A 257 -21.09 31.10 18.85
C ASP A 257 -22.05 31.40 19.96
N GLU A 258 -22.95 32.37 19.72
CA GLU A 258 -23.93 32.83 20.70
C GLU A 258 -25.31 32.95 20.07
N ARG A 259 -26.32 32.54 20.83
CA ARG A 259 -27.72 32.67 20.44
C ARG A 259 -28.56 33.15 21.62
N GLU A 260 -29.35 34.20 21.40
CA GLU A 260 -30.31 34.66 22.38
C GLU A 260 -31.55 33.78 22.34
N THR A 261 -32.04 33.41 23.52
CA THR A 261 -33.28 32.64 23.69
C THR A 261 -34.49 33.62 23.82
N LYS A 262 -35.69 33.10 23.54
CA LYS A 262 -36.93 33.89 23.71
C LYS A 262 -37.13 34.44 25.13
N THR A 263 -36.41 33.96 26.13
CA THR A 263 -36.47 34.36 27.54
C THR A 263 -35.35 35.32 27.92
N GLY A 264 -34.58 35.89 26.95
CA GLY A 264 -33.50 36.83 27.22
C GLY A 264 -32.22 36.24 27.80
N LYS A 265 -32.10 34.90 27.81
CA LYS A 265 -30.86 34.17 28.15
C LYS A 265 -30.03 33.92 26.91
N PHE A 266 -28.74 33.74 27.06
CA PHE A 266 -27.86 33.42 25.97
C PHE A 266 -27.39 31.96 26.07
N ILE A 267 -27.43 31.25 24.95
CA ILE A 267 -26.75 29.97 24.76
C ILE A 267 -25.41 30.31 24.12
N VAL A 268 -24.29 29.93 24.74
CA VAL A 268 -22.95 30.02 24.18
C VAL A 268 -22.45 28.65 23.90
N THR A 269 -22.08 28.41 22.64
CA THR A 269 -21.44 27.19 22.18
C THR A 269 -19.98 27.48 21.87
N LEU A 270 -19.09 26.77 22.53
CA LEU A 270 -17.66 26.81 22.28
C LEU A 270 -17.27 25.51 21.59
N GLU A 271 -16.48 25.57 20.52
CA GLU A 271 -15.74 24.41 20.03
C GLU A 271 -14.34 24.47 20.60
N ILE A 272 -13.95 23.44 21.32
CA ILE A 272 -12.63 23.32 21.92
C ILE A 272 -11.87 22.12 21.39
N THR A 273 -10.55 22.22 21.34
CA THR A 273 -9.66 21.12 21.01
C THR A 273 -8.52 21.01 22.03
N ASP A 274 -8.19 19.78 22.40
CA ASP A 274 -6.99 19.47 23.17
C ASP A 274 -5.87 18.88 22.28
N PHE A 275 -6.07 18.96 20.95
CA PHE A 275 -5.23 18.41 19.89
C PHE A 275 -5.28 16.86 19.77
N THR A 276 -6.08 16.17 20.59
CA THR A 276 -6.42 14.76 20.36
C THR A 276 -7.74 14.62 19.61
N ASP A 277 -8.68 15.53 19.87
CA ASP A 277 -9.97 15.64 19.20
C ASP A 277 -10.55 17.04 19.44
N SER A 278 -11.80 17.28 19.01
CA SER A 278 -12.57 18.49 19.27
C SER A 278 -13.96 18.17 19.74
N ILE A 279 -14.51 19.01 20.63
CA ILE A 279 -15.85 18.82 21.17
C ILE A 279 -16.57 20.15 21.35
N ALA A 280 -17.88 20.14 21.13
CA ALA A 280 -18.74 21.28 21.44
C ALA A 280 -19.02 21.35 22.95
N VAL A 281 -18.99 22.58 23.50
CA VAL A 281 -19.34 22.86 24.89
C VAL A 281 -20.49 23.86 24.92
N LYS A 282 -21.65 23.45 25.43
CA LYS A 282 -22.84 24.29 25.53
C LYS A 282 -23.07 24.85 26.94
N MET A 283 -23.22 26.17 27.05
CA MET A 283 -23.44 26.88 28.29
C MET A 283 -24.60 27.83 28.18
N PHE A 284 -25.22 28.13 29.34
CA PHE A 284 -26.33 29.09 29.44
C PHE A 284 -25.94 30.27 30.30
N LEU A 285 -25.91 31.45 29.70
CA LEU A 285 -25.66 32.73 30.40
C LEU A 285 -26.98 33.43 30.71
N ALA A 286 -27.05 34.06 31.90
CA ALA A 286 -28.27 34.61 32.43
C ALA A 286 -28.80 35.81 31.62
N ASP A 287 -27.92 36.71 31.19
CA ASP A 287 -28.24 37.94 30.47
C ASP A 287 -27.04 38.47 29.67
N GLY A 288 -27.24 39.55 28.91
CA GLY A 288 -26.23 40.15 28.04
C GLY A 288 -25.04 40.78 28.77
N ASN A 289 -25.20 41.16 30.07
CA ASN A 289 -24.08 41.72 30.84
C ASN A 289 -23.12 40.57 31.22
N VAL A 290 -23.66 39.42 31.61
CA VAL A 290 -22.85 38.23 31.90
C VAL A 290 -22.13 37.73 30.63
N LEU A 291 -22.79 37.78 29.48
CA LEU A 291 -22.16 37.46 28.19
C LEU A 291 -21.00 38.40 27.87
N LYS A 292 -21.19 39.74 28.12
CA LYS A 292 -20.16 40.72 27.85
C LYS A 292 -18.94 40.54 28.77
N ASP A 293 -19.15 40.25 30.05
CA ASP A 293 -18.08 39.94 31.02
C ASP A 293 -17.36 38.65 30.62
N PHE A 294 -18.09 37.61 30.19
CA PHE A 294 -17.52 36.38 29.72
C PHE A 294 -16.63 36.59 28.49
N LYS A 295 -17.09 37.35 27.48
CA LYS A 295 -16.31 37.68 26.27
C LYS A 295 -15.06 38.53 26.54
N GLN A 296 -15.01 39.30 27.62
CA GLN A 296 -13.80 39.99 28.02
C GLN A 296 -12.73 39.06 28.57
N LYS A 297 -13.15 37.97 29.24
CA LYS A 297 -12.26 37.00 29.87
C LYS A 297 -11.85 35.86 28.94
N VAL A 298 -12.70 35.49 27.97
CA VAL A 298 -12.53 34.35 27.10
C VAL A 298 -12.66 34.77 25.65
N LYS A 299 -11.68 34.42 24.84
CA LYS A 299 -11.60 34.74 23.40
C LYS A 299 -11.23 33.48 22.60
N LYS A 300 -11.47 33.53 21.32
CA LYS A 300 -10.92 32.53 20.39
C LYS A 300 -9.39 32.43 20.59
N GLY A 301 -8.88 31.22 20.73
CA GLY A 301 -7.48 30.93 21.03
C GLY A 301 -7.17 30.85 22.53
N SER A 302 -8.09 31.23 23.44
CA SER A 302 -7.90 31.05 24.89
C SER A 302 -7.90 29.55 25.26
N PHE A 303 -7.08 29.22 26.28
CA PHE A 303 -7.02 27.87 26.82
C PHE A 303 -7.86 27.77 28.08
N VAL A 304 -8.71 26.80 28.17
CA VAL A 304 -9.67 26.59 29.25
C VAL A 304 -9.68 25.16 29.76
N ARG A 305 -10.04 25.01 31.05
CA ARG A 305 -10.39 23.73 31.66
C ARG A 305 -11.84 23.79 32.07
N ILE A 306 -12.61 22.78 31.68
CA ILE A 306 -14.06 22.76 31.79
C ILE A 306 -14.47 21.50 32.53
N LYS A 307 -15.28 21.67 33.58
CA LYS A 307 -15.97 20.57 34.24
C LYS A 307 -17.44 20.59 33.83
N GLY A 308 -17.90 19.46 33.26
CA GLY A 308 -19.27 19.33 32.76
C GLY A 308 -19.65 17.87 32.55
N VAL A 309 -20.76 17.64 31.86
CA VAL A 309 -21.29 16.31 31.60
C VAL A 309 -21.31 16.07 30.10
N ALA A 310 -20.68 14.97 29.65
CA ALA A 310 -20.74 14.51 28.26
C ALA A 310 -22.12 13.92 27.97
N LEU A 311 -22.85 14.51 27.03
CA LEU A 311 -24.20 14.09 26.64
C LEU A 311 -24.31 14.07 25.12
N TYR A 312 -25.11 13.12 24.60
CA TYR A 312 -25.44 13.12 23.20
C TYR A 312 -26.54 14.13 22.88
N ASP A 313 -26.27 15.11 22.05
CA ASP A 313 -27.24 16.05 21.55
C ASP A 313 -27.96 15.46 20.33
N THR A 314 -29.27 15.28 20.48
CA THR A 314 -30.12 14.69 19.41
C THR A 314 -30.37 15.66 18.25
N TRP A 315 -30.16 16.98 18.43
CA TRP A 315 -30.31 18.00 17.38
C TRP A 315 -29.07 18.06 16.52
N ASP A 316 -27.89 18.20 17.16
CA ASP A 316 -26.62 18.32 16.47
C ASP A 316 -26.02 16.93 16.15
N LYS A 317 -26.69 15.85 16.64
CA LYS A 317 -26.31 14.44 16.43
C LYS A 317 -24.86 14.12 16.78
N GLN A 318 -24.37 14.73 17.84
CA GLN A 318 -23.00 14.56 18.31
C GLN A 318 -22.93 14.55 19.85
N VAL A 319 -21.81 14.04 20.37
CA VAL A 319 -21.52 14.17 21.81
C VAL A 319 -21.02 15.56 22.09
N GLU A 320 -21.53 16.21 23.14
CA GLU A 320 -21.12 17.53 23.59
C GLU A 320 -20.94 17.58 25.09
N ILE A 321 -20.17 18.55 25.58
CA ILE A 321 -20.09 18.88 27.01
C ILE A 321 -21.22 19.87 27.32
N SER A 322 -22.19 19.41 28.05
CA SER A 322 -23.31 20.19 28.52
C SER A 322 -23.30 20.27 30.07
N ARG A 323 -24.24 21.01 30.68
CA ARG A 323 -24.32 21.17 32.13
C ARG A 323 -22.99 21.54 32.76
N VAL A 324 -22.33 22.54 32.17
CA VAL A 324 -21.00 23.00 32.59
C VAL A 324 -21.12 23.53 34.03
N ASP A 325 -20.46 22.86 34.98
CA ASP A 325 -20.41 23.28 36.39
C ASP A 325 -19.45 24.47 36.61
N GLY A 326 -18.29 24.42 35.91
CA GLY A 326 -17.34 25.50 35.98
C GLY A 326 -16.34 25.47 34.81
N MET A 327 -15.79 26.64 34.53
CA MET A 327 -14.72 26.85 33.55
C MET A 327 -13.62 27.71 34.12
N LYS A 328 -12.38 27.29 33.98
CA LYS A 328 -11.18 28.05 34.39
C LYS A 328 -10.33 28.41 33.18
N SER A 329 -9.76 29.58 33.17
CA SER A 329 -8.66 29.91 32.25
C SER A 329 -7.41 29.19 32.74
N ILE A 330 -6.67 28.58 31.78
CA ILE A 330 -5.41 27.91 32.08
C ILE A 330 -4.31 28.43 31.16
N SER A 331 -3.08 28.20 31.57
CA SER A 331 -1.92 28.51 30.71
C SER A 331 -2.01 27.71 29.42
N PRO A 332 -1.58 28.30 28.30
CA PRO A 332 -1.45 27.54 27.06
C PRO A 332 -0.68 26.25 27.28
N PHE A 333 -1.27 25.13 26.92
CA PHE A 333 -0.55 23.89 26.79
C PHE A 333 -0.29 23.71 25.30
N ALA A 334 0.98 23.56 24.93
CA ALA A 334 1.34 23.11 23.60
C ALA A 334 1.57 21.62 23.66
N THR A 335 1.12 20.87 22.65
CA THR A 335 1.82 19.64 22.28
C THR A 335 3.28 20.03 22.11
N GLU A 336 4.21 19.37 22.79
CA GLU A 336 5.64 19.62 22.54
C GLU A 336 5.87 19.49 21.04
N LYS A 337 6.20 20.61 20.39
CA LYS A 337 6.50 20.60 18.96
C LYS A 337 7.62 19.60 18.74
N ARG A 338 7.43 18.67 17.82
CA ARG A 338 8.47 17.73 17.42
C ARG A 338 9.77 18.48 17.12
N LYS A 339 10.87 17.89 17.51
CA LYS A 339 12.22 18.39 17.26
C LYS A 339 13.04 17.30 16.62
N ASP A 340 13.83 17.64 15.63
CA ASP A 340 14.89 16.78 15.16
C ASP A 340 16.03 16.80 16.18
N THR A 341 16.30 15.67 16.82
CA THR A 341 17.35 15.51 17.85
C THR A 341 18.61 14.85 17.30
N ALA A 342 18.67 14.57 15.99
CA ALA A 342 19.86 13.99 15.35
C ALA A 342 21.06 14.96 15.49
N VAL A 343 22.23 14.41 15.76
CA VAL A 343 23.48 15.19 15.82
C VAL A 343 23.86 15.64 14.40
N ASP A 344 23.89 14.70 13.47
CA ASP A 344 24.13 14.96 12.06
C ASP A 344 22.80 15.16 11.35
N LYS A 345 22.56 16.38 10.86
CA LYS A 345 21.31 16.75 10.20
C LYS A 345 21.31 16.28 8.75
N ARG A 346 20.25 15.61 8.38
CA ARG A 346 19.99 15.21 6.99
C ARG A 346 19.51 16.42 6.18
N ILE A 347 19.85 16.49 4.92
CA ILE A 347 19.26 17.41 3.96
C ILE A 347 18.13 16.69 3.27
N GLU A 348 16.90 17.22 3.37
CA GLU A 348 15.76 16.69 2.64
C GLU A 348 15.82 17.15 1.18
N LEU A 349 15.90 16.20 0.28
CA LEU A 349 15.97 16.46 -1.17
C LEU A 349 14.69 16.09 -1.93
N HIS A 350 13.66 15.57 -1.24
CA HIS A 350 12.39 15.15 -1.81
C HIS A 350 11.24 15.65 -0.91
N CYS A 351 10.69 16.81 -1.25
CA CYS A 351 9.73 17.48 -0.40
C CYS A 351 8.67 18.24 -1.20
N HIS A 352 7.41 17.98 -0.88
CA HIS A 352 6.22 18.51 -1.51
C HIS A 352 5.55 19.58 -0.64
N THR A 353 5.03 20.59 -1.30
CA THR A 353 4.19 21.62 -0.71
C THR A 353 2.73 21.42 -1.14
N LYS A 354 1.83 22.28 -0.68
CA LYS A 354 0.45 22.33 -1.17
C LYS A 354 0.31 22.64 -2.67
N MET A 355 1.42 22.93 -3.36
CA MET A 355 1.43 23.10 -4.82
C MET A 355 1.52 21.75 -5.56
N SER A 356 1.86 20.67 -4.87
CA SER A 356 1.66 19.29 -5.35
C SER A 356 0.19 18.93 -5.28
N ASP A 357 -0.52 19.09 -6.41
CA ASP A 357 -1.97 18.97 -6.50
C ASP A 357 -2.46 17.60 -6.03
N MET A 358 -3.50 17.60 -5.19
CA MET A 358 -4.15 16.42 -4.59
C MET A 358 -3.27 15.59 -3.63
N ASP A 359 -2.08 16.05 -3.28
CA ASP A 359 -1.11 15.25 -2.54
C ASP A 359 -0.43 16.00 -1.38
N GLY A 360 0.20 17.15 -1.63
CA GLY A 360 0.83 17.95 -0.61
C GLY A 360 -0.16 18.78 0.21
N VAL A 361 0.02 18.84 1.53
CA VAL A 361 -0.91 19.62 2.41
C VAL A 361 -0.24 20.78 3.15
N SER A 362 1.09 20.80 3.22
CA SER A 362 1.83 21.79 3.99
C SER A 362 2.19 23.04 3.16
N GLU A 363 2.14 24.21 3.79
CA GLU A 363 2.59 25.45 3.18
C GLU A 363 4.12 25.47 3.06
N CYS A 364 4.64 25.88 1.92
CA CYS A 364 6.06 25.96 1.62
C CYS A 364 6.83 26.73 2.72
N LYS A 365 6.33 27.89 3.15
CA LYS A 365 6.95 28.71 4.20
C LYS A 365 7.11 27.96 5.51
N LYS A 366 6.10 27.18 5.92
CA LYS A 366 6.17 26.39 7.14
C LYS A 366 7.21 25.27 7.06
N ILE A 367 7.35 24.65 5.90
CA ILE A 367 8.35 23.60 5.65
C ILE A 367 9.76 24.19 5.76
N VAL A 368 10.01 25.29 5.05
CA VAL A 368 11.30 25.98 5.04
C VAL A 368 11.66 26.45 6.47
N ARG A 369 10.72 27.08 7.18
CA ARG A 369 10.90 27.52 8.55
C ARG A 369 11.23 26.38 9.50
N ARG A 370 10.49 25.26 9.41
CA ARG A 370 10.71 24.09 10.25
C ARG A 370 12.10 23.49 10.05
N ALA A 371 12.56 23.33 8.79
CA ALA A 371 13.89 22.83 8.49
C ALA A 371 14.99 23.72 9.08
N TYR A 372 14.85 25.05 8.95
CA TYR A 372 15.77 26.01 9.55
C TYR A 372 15.76 25.92 11.10
N GLU A 373 14.59 25.92 11.75
CA GLU A 373 14.44 25.79 13.20
C GLU A 373 15.04 24.50 13.75
N TRP A 374 15.02 23.42 12.99
CA TRP A 374 15.63 22.15 13.34
C TRP A 374 17.14 22.10 13.11
N GLY A 375 17.72 23.16 12.50
CA GLY A 375 19.15 23.28 12.24
C GLY A 375 19.63 22.51 11.02
N HIS A 376 18.71 22.18 10.08
CA HIS A 376 19.12 21.65 8.77
C HIS A 376 19.91 22.71 8.01
N LYS A 377 20.87 22.28 7.17
CA LYS A 377 21.69 23.17 6.35
C LYS A 377 21.02 23.59 5.05
N ALA A 378 20.09 22.78 4.57
CA ALA A 378 19.30 23.04 3.38
C ALA A 378 18.01 22.21 3.38
N ILE A 379 17.08 22.59 2.51
CA ILE A 379 15.92 21.80 2.13
C ILE A 379 15.65 21.98 0.64
N ALA A 380 15.28 20.93 -0.07
CA ALA A 380 14.80 21.03 -1.43
C ALA A 380 13.27 21.22 -1.45
N ILE A 381 12.78 21.92 -2.46
CA ILE A 381 11.35 22.02 -2.80
C ILE A 381 11.17 21.36 -4.16
N THR A 382 10.43 20.26 -4.19
CA THR A 382 10.35 19.34 -5.36
C THR A 382 8.91 18.93 -5.63
N ASP A 383 8.00 19.88 -5.80
CA ASP A 383 6.60 19.61 -6.10
C ASP A 383 6.41 18.80 -7.40
N HIS A 384 5.31 18.05 -7.50
CA HIS A 384 4.97 17.22 -8.66
C HIS A 384 4.78 18.04 -9.94
N GLY A 385 5.74 18.00 -10.84
CA GLY A 385 5.65 18.58 -12.19
C GLY A 385 5.48 20.10 -12.25
N VAL A 386 5.65 20.80 -11.12
CA VAL A 386 5.40 22.25 -10.99
C VAL A 386 6.47 22.93 -10.13
N VAL A 387 6.59 24.25 -10.26
CA VAL A 387 7.58 25.08 -9.57
C VAL A 387 6.97 26.32 -8.90
N GLN A 388 5.65 26.34 -8.68
CA GLN A 388 4.93 27.51 -8.14
C GLN A 388 5.31 27.86 -6.70
N ALA A 389 5.85 26.91 -5.92
CA ALA A 389 6.27 27.18 -4.54
C ALA A 389 7.58 27.99 -4.42
N PHE A 390 8.34 28.17 -5.51
CA PHE A 390 9.66 28.83 -5.45
C PHE A 390 9.61 30.26 -4.90
N PRO A 391 8.66 31.14 -5.28
CA PRO A 391 8.56 32.46 -4.69
C PRO A 391 8.30 32.44 -3.18
N ASP A 392 7.42 31.53 -2.71
CA ASP A 392 7.13 31.39 -1.29
C ASP A 392 8.34 30.88 -0.49
N ALA A 393 9.09 29.94 -1.06
CA ALA A 393 10.35 29.47 -0.49
C ALA A 393 11.38 30.59 -0.39
N TRP A 394 11.53 31.38 -1.44
CA TRP A 394 12.45 32.52 -1.47
C TRP A 394 12.10 33.58 -0.43
N HIS A 395 10.84 33.99 -0.35
CA HIS A 395 10.41 35.00 0.65
C HIS A 395 10.62 34.51 2.09
N GLU A 396 10.45 33.22 2.36
CA GLU A 396 10.75 32.69 3.69
C GLU A 396 12.25 32.67 3.96
N TYR A 397 13.07 32.39 2.94
CA TYR A 397 14.53 32.49 3.05
C TYR A 397 14.99 33.92 3.33
N GLU A 398 14.47 34.92 2.63
CA GLU A 398 14.76 36.35 2.89
C GLU A 398 14.42 36.74 4.33
N ALA A 399 13.31 36.25 4.87
CA ALA A 399 12.92 36.49 6.26
C ALA A 399 13.92 35.86 7.25
N ILE A 400 14.37 34.61 6.97
CA ILE A 400 15.39 33.92 7.76
C ILE A 400 16.74 34.66 7.70
N GLU A 401 17.16 35.07 6.51
CA GLU A 401 18.39 35.82 6.30
C GLU A 401 18.40 37.14 7.08
N ALA A 402 17.30 37.90 7.01
CA ALA A 402 17.13 39.14 7.80
C ALA A 402 17.14 38.89 9.31
N GLU A 403 16.63 37.76 9.80
CA GLU A 403 16.74 37.38 11.22
C GLU A 403 18.20 37.07 11.61
N CYS A 404 18.95 36.39 10.76
CA CYS A 404 20.38 36.10 10.96
C CYS A 404 21.19 37.39 11.01
N GLU A 405 20.96 38.32 10.07
CA GLU A 405 21.62 39.64 10.04
C GLU A 405 21.34 40.44 11.31
N LYS A 406 20.07 40.52 11.75
CA LYS A 406 19.70 41.17 13.02
C LYS A 406 20.38 40.56 14.24
N ALA A 407 20.62 39.27 14.21
CA ALA A 407 21.30 38.50 15.24
C ALA A 407 22.84 38.61 15.13
N GLY A 408 23.38 39.27 14.11
CA GLY A 408 24.81 39.45 13.88
C GLY A 408 25.54 38.15 13.50
N ARG A 409 24.84 37.20 12.84
CA ARG A 409 25.40 35.92 12.41
C ARG A 409 25.15 35.68 10.91
N GLU A 410 26.02 34.93 10.27
CA GLU A 410 25.85 34.49 8.89
C GLU A 410 24.70 33.47 8.79
N CYS A 411 23.91 33.54 7.74
CA CYS A 411 22.87 32.57 7.45
C CYS A 411 23.47 31.35 6.78
N ASP A 412 23.61 30.25 7.51
CA ASP A 412 24.15 28.96 7.03
C ASP A 412 23.04 27.98 6.59
N PHE A 413 21.96 28.51 6.02
CA PHE A 413 20.83 27.75 5.50
C PHE A 413 20.62 28.12 4.05
N LYS A 414 20.18 27.18 3.22
CA LYS A 414 19.82 27.45 1.84
C LYS A 414 18.65 26.62 1.34
N ILE A 415 17.98 27.10 0.31
CA ILE A 415 16.94 26.38 -0.41
C ILE A 415 17.54 25.79 -1.67
N ILE A 416 17.23 24.54 -1.93
CA ILE A 416 17.53 23.84 -3.18
C ILE A 416 16.22 23.82 -3.98
N TYR A 417 16.25 24.39 -5.16
CA TYR A 417 15.10 24.40 -6.07
C TYR A 417 15.12 23.14 -6.93
N GLY A 418 13.95 22.51 -7.10
CA GLY A 418 13.82 21.30 -7.87
C GLY A 418 12.39 20.99 -8.26
N VAL A 419 12.18 19.85 -8.84
CA VAL A 419 10.86 19.31 -9.21
C VAL A 419 10.89 17.79 -9.13
N GLU A 420 9.82 17.18 -8.68
CA GLU A 420 9.56 15.77 -8.98
C GLU A 420 8.89 15.67 -10.34
N ALA A 421 9.65 15.20 -11.30
CA ALA A 421 9.25 15.07 -12.68
C ALA A 421 8.52 13.76 -12.96
N TYR A 422 7.54 13.80 -13.86
CA TYR A 422 6.99 12.61 -14.49
C TYR A 422 7.85 12.25 -15.71
N LEU A 423 8.94 11.53 -15.48
CA LEU A 423 9.95 11.20 -16.49
C LEU A 423 9.48 10.05 -17.38
N VAL A 424 9.66 10.21 -18.68
CA VAL A 424 9.35 9.20 -19.70
C VAL A 424 10.61 8.76 -20.40
N ASP A 425 10.87 7.46 -20.46
CA ASP A 425 11.99 6.89 -21.21
C ASP A 425 11.62 6.72 -22.68
N ASP A 426 11.77 7.80 -23.44
CA ASP A 426 11.60 7.85 -24.89
C ASP A 426 12.87 7.39 -25.65
N LEU A 427 13.94 7.04 -24.90
CA LEU A 427 15.20 6.54 -25.47
C LEU A 427 15.20 5.01 -25.55
N LYS A 428 14.25 4.34 -24.86
CA LYS A 428 14.15 2.88 -24.89
C LYS A 428 13.79 2.40 -26.30
N ASP A 429 14.52 1.42 -26.76
CA ASP A 429 14.28 0.77 -28.04
C ASP A 429 13.02 -0.13 -27.99
N MET A 430 12.24 -0.17 -29.07
CA MET A 430 11.13 -1.13 -29.23
C MET A 430 11.64 -2.55 -29.44
N ILE A 431 12.80 -2.67 -30.03
CA ILE A 431 13.49 -3.93 -30.31
C ILE A 431 14.72 -3.98 -29.43
N VAL A 432 14.79 -4.95 -28.56
CA VAL A 432 15.95 -5.17 -27.70
C VAL A 432 17.01 -5.95 -28.48
N ASN A 433 18.27 -5.50 -28.39
CA ASN A 433 19.43 -6.18 -28.96
C ASN A 433 19.29 -6.50 -30.47
N PRO A 434 18.96 -5.52 -31.35
CA PRO A 434 18.89 -5.76 -32.79
C PRO A 434 20.30 -6.08 -33.35
N LYS A 435 20.33 -6.98 -34.31
CA LYS A 435 21.55 -7.46 -34.95
C LYS A 435 21.45 -7.37 -36.51
N GLY A 436 20.73 -6.34 -36.98
CA GLY A 436 20.54 -6.11 -38.42
C GLY A 436 19.50 -7.03 -39.10
N GLN A 437 18.61 -7.62 -38.33
CA GLN A 437 17.60 -8.55 -38.87
C GLN A 437 16.57 -7.81 -39.74
N HIS A 438 16.08 -8.54 -40.76
CA HIS A 438 15.01 -8.10 -41.65
C HIS A 438 13.64 -8.67 -41.26
N LEU A 439 12.55 -8.00 -41.69
CA LEU A 439 11.18 -8.45 -41.39
C LEU A 439 10.81 -9.83 -41.96
N ASN A 440 11.58 -10.37 -42.89
CA ASN A 440 11.38 -11.70 -43.49
C ASN A 440 12.23 -12.80 -42.85
N ASP A 441 13.03 -12.49 -41.85
CA ASP A 441 13.86 -13.44 -41.14
C ASP A 441 13.02 -14.44 -40.33
N ARG A 442 13.68 -15.30 -39.58
CA ARG A 442 13.05 -16.32 -38.74
C ARG A 442 12.70 -15.72 -37.40
N TYR A 443 11.46 -15.93 -36.97
CA TYR A 443 10.92 -15.46 -35.71
C TYR A 443 10.32 -16.61 -34.91
N VAL A 444 10.44 -16.53 -33.57
CA VAL A 444 9.69 -17.38 -32.65
C VAL A 444 8.80 -16.47 -31.84
N VAL A 445 7.49 -16.57 -32.07
CA VAL A 445 6.48 -15.85 -31.31
C VAL A 445 6.01 -16.75 -30.19
N PHE A 446 6.06 -16.29 -28.96
CA PHE A 446 5.79 -17.12 -27.78
C PHE A 446 5.00 -16.37 -26.72
N ASP A 447 4.38 -17.15 -25.85
CA ASP A 447 3.63 -16.72 -24.70
C ASP A 447 3.82 -17.71 -23.56
N LEU A 448 3.73 -17.25 -22.31
CA LEU A 448 3.92 -18.05 -21.12
C LEU A 448 2.72 -17.95 -20.19
N GLU A 449 2.27 -19.09 -19.67
CA GLU A 449 1.41 -19.09 -18.49
C GLU A 449 2.24 -19.36 -17.23
N THR A 450 1.91 -18.68 -16.14
CA THR A 450 2.74 -18.68 -14.93
C THR A 450 1.88 -18.75 -13.66
N THR A 451 2.46 -19.13 -12.52
CA THR A 451 1.77 -19.15 -11.22
C THR A 451 1.52 -17.75 -10.62
N GLY A 452 2.10 -16.71 -11.23
CA GLY A 452 1.96 -15.32 -10.80
C GLY A 452 2.80 -14.37 -11.66
N PHE A 453 3.06 -13.15 -11.20
CA PHE A 453 3.64 -12.09 -12.02
C PHE A 453 5.13 -11.84 -11.79
N SER A 454 5.76 -12.50 -10.82
CA SER A 454 7.15 -12.27 -10.43
C SER A 454 8.05 -13.41 -10.87
N ALA A 455 8.92 -13.19 -11.84
CA ALA A 455 9.92 -14.17 -12.29
C ALA A 455 10.90 -14.63 -11.17
N LYS A 456 10.95 -13.90 -10.05
CA LYS A 456 11.76 -14.24 -8.88
C LYS A 456 11.14 -15.38 -8.07
N SER A 457 9.83 -15.30 -7.80
CA SER A 457 9.09 -16.21 -6.91
C SER A 457 8.16 -17.17 -7.65
N ASP A 458 7.59 -16.71 -8.76
CA ASP A 458 6.60 -17.49 -9.50
C ASP A 458 7.24 -18.41 -10.53
N LYS A 459 6.46 -19.36 -11.01
CA LYS A 459 6.92 -20.44 -11.88
C LYS A 459 6.16 -20.45 -13.20
N ILE A 460 6.80 -20.94 -14.26
CA ILE A 460 6.17 -21.21 -15.55
C ILE A 460 5.32 -22.49 -15.42
N ILE A 461 4.11 -22.48 -15.97
CA ILE A 461 3.20 -23.64 -16.01
C ILE A 461 2.87 -24.10 -17.43
N GLU A 462 3.00 -23.22 -18.43
CA GLU A 462 2.88 -23.58 -19.84
C GLU A 462 3.83 -22.70 -20.69
N ILE A 463 4.42 -23.28 -21.73
CA ILE A 463 5.14 -22.55 -22.78
C ILE A 463 4.46 -22.87 -24.11
N GLY A 464 3.96 -21.80 -24.77
CA GLY A 464 3.43 -21.88 -26.12
C GLY A 464 4.26 -21.03 -27.08
N ALA A 465 4.62 -21.57 -28.22
CA ALA A 465 5.36 -20.82 -29.23
C ALA A 465 5.05 -21.30 -30.65
N VAL A 466 5.17 -20.38 -31.58
CA VAL A 466 5.08 -20.66 -33.02
C VAL A 466 6.30 -20.08 -33.73
N LYS A 467 6.84 -20.85 -34.67
CA LYS A 467 7.95 -20.42 -35.54
C LYS A 467 7.40 -19.82 -36.82
N VAL A 468 7.82 -18.63 -37.13
CA VAL A 468 7.43 -17.87 -38.31
C VAL A 468 8.64 -17.70 -39.23
N GLU A 469 8.50 -17.98 -40.48
CA GLU A 469 9.52 -17.76 -41.52
C GLU A 469 8.84 -17.37 -42.83
N ASN A 470 9.38 -16.38 -43.53
CA ASN A 470 8.83 -15.88 -44.80
C ASN A 470 7.31 -15.53 -44.72
N GLY A 471 6.90 -14.94 -43.60
CA GLY A 471 5.50 -14.53 -43.37
C GLY A 471 4.50 -15.64 -43.13
N LYS A 472 4.96 -16.87 -42.79
CA LYS A 472 4.11 -18.05 -42.51
C LYS A 472 4.54 -18.74 -41.23
N ILE A 473 3.56 -19.26 -40.50
CA ILE A 473 3.82 -20.18 -39.40
C ILE A 473 4.26 -21.53 -39.97
N ILE A 474 5.44 -22.01 -39.55
CA ILE A 474 6.07 -23.22 -40.08
C ILE A 474 6.19 -24.36 -39.04
N ASP A 475 6.16 -24.01 -37.74
CA ASP A 475 6.31 -24.99 -36.65
C ASP A 475 5.66 -24.48 -35.37
N ARG A 476 5.37 -25.37 -34.41
CA ARG A 476 4.75 -25.07 -33.12
C ARG A 476 5.46 -25.81 -31.99
N PHE A 477 5.55 -25.14 -30.86
CA PHE A 477 6.02 -25.70 -29.59
C PHE A 477 4.95 -25.45 -28.54
N SER A 478 4.49 -26.49 -27.85
CA SER A 478 3.49 -26.37 -26.78
C SER A 478 3.75 -27.45 -25.75
N THR A 479 3.91 -27.02 -24.49
CA THR A 479 4.12 -27.95 -23.38
C THR A 479 3.71 -27.35 -22.05
N PHE A 480 3.04 -28.15 -21.23
CA PHE A 480 2.92 -27.88 -19.83
C PHE A 480 4.26 -28.03 -19.13
N VAL A 481 4.42 -27.31 -18.03
CA VAL A 481 5.60 -27.36 -17.16
C VAL A 481 5.12 -27.59 -15.72
N ASN A 482 5.71 -28.58 -15.07
CA ASN A 482 5.45 -28.82 -13.65
C ASN A 482 6.13 -27.71 -12.81
N PRO A 483 5.37 -26.84 -12.12
CA PRO A 483 5.94 -25.75 -11.33
C PRO A 483 6.53 -26.21 -9.99
N GLU A 484 6.27 -27.47 -9.57
CA GLU A 484 6.63 -28.05 -8.27
C GLU A 484 6.02 -27.30 -7.06
N ILE A 485 5.05 -26.44 -7.33
CA ILE A 485 4.26 -25.69 -6.32
C ILE A 485 2.79 -25.68 -6.76
N PRO A 486 1.84 -25.57 -5.83
CA PRO A 486 0.43 -25.46 -6.17
C PRO A 486 0.13 -24.22 -7.01
N ILE A 487 -0.76 -24.38 -7.99
CA ILE A 487 -1.26 -23.27 -8.81
C ILE A 487 -2.29 -22.48 -7.99
N PRO A 488 -2.09 -21.15 -7.77
CA PRO A 488 -3.07 -20.34 -7.05
C PRO A 488 -4.42 -20.33 -7.76
N PHE A 489 -5.52 -20.40 -7.01
CA PHE A 489 -6.89 -20.42 -7.56
C PHE A 489 -7.16 -19.28 -8.56
N ARG A 490 -6.62 -18.09 -8.29
CA ARG A 490 -6.70 -16.95 -9.20
C ARG A 490 -6.10 -17.23 -10.57
N ILE A 491 -4.98 -17.94 -10.61
CA ILE A 491 -4.29 -18.30 -11.85
C ILE A 491 -5.07 -19.42 -12.55
N GLU A 492 -5.51 -20.45 -11.82
CA GLU A 492 -6.38 -21.49 -12.36
C GLU A 492 -7.64 -20.90 -13.01
N LYS A 493 -8.29 -19.94 -12.36
CA LYS A 493 -9.46 -19.25 -12.91
C LYS A 493 -9.14 -18.44 -14.17
N LEU A 494 -7.94 -17.87 -14.25
CA LEU A 494 -7.48 -17.07 -15.40
C LEU A 494 -7.11 -17.94 -16.59
N THR A 495 -6.27 -18.97 -16.35
CA THR A 495 -5.63 -19.78 -17.40
C THR A 495 -6.37 -21.08 -17.67
N SER A 496 -7.29 -21.47 -16.79
CA SER A 496 -7.94 -22.81 -16.76
C SER A 496 -6.95 -23.97 -16.60
N ILE A 497 -5.71 -23.70 -16.19
CA ILE A 497 -4.69 -24.70 -15.89
C ILE A 497 -4.72 -25.00 -14.40
N ASN A 498 -4.88 -26.25 -14.03
CA ASN A 498 -4.91 -26.72 -12.65
C ASN A 498 -3.73 -27.67 -12.35
N ASP A 499 -3.56 -28.01 -11.07
CA ASP A 499 -2.47 -28.88 -10.61
C ASP A 499 -2.47 -30.26 -11.30
N GLU A 500 -3.65 -30.84 -11.58
CA GLU A 500 -3.76 -32.17 -12.21
C GLU A 500 -3.20 -32.19 -13.64
N MET A 501 -3.29 -31.04 -14.34
CA MET A 501 -2.79 -30.94 -15.71
C MET A 501 -1.26 -30.84 -15.80
N VAL A 502 -0.62 -30.36 -14.74
CA VAL A 502 0.82 -30.05 -14.74
C VAL A 502 1.66 -31.01 -13.89
N ILE A 503 1.03 -31.83 -13.03
CA ILE A 503 1.77 -32.68 -12.07
C ILE A 503 2.67 -33.70 -12.74
N ASP A 504 2.23 -34.28 -13.86
CA ASP A 504 3.00 -35.24 -14.65
C ASP A 504 3.78 -34.57 -15.78
N ALA A 505 3.73 -33.26 -15.91
CA ALA A 505 4.47 -32.53 -16.94
C ALA A 505 5.98 -32.50 -16.61
N PRO A 506 6.84 -32.34 -17.62
CA PRO A 506 8.28 -32.19 -17.40
C PRO A 506 8.56 -30.88 -16.63
N LYS A 507 9.66 -30.88 -15.87
CA LYS A 507 10.13 -29.70 -15.15
C LYS A 507 10.78 -28.69 -16.09
N ILE A 508 10.90 -27.43 -15.60
CA ILE A 508 11.49 -26.35 -16.39
C ILE A 508 12.95 -26.65 -16.81
N GLU A 509 13.69 -27.43 -16.02
CA GLU A 509 15.05 -27.85 -16.32
C GLU A 509 15.14 -28.76 -17.57
N GLU A 510 14.07 -29.47 -17.89
CA GLU A 510 13.97 -30.32 -19.06
C GLU A 510 13.37 -29.58 -20.27
N VAL A 511 12.45 -28.65 -20.00
CA VAL A 511 11.69 -27.94 -21.05
C VAL A 511 12.50 -26.77 -21.61
N LEU A 512 13.15 -25.99 -20.74
CA LEU A 512 13.82 -24.77 -21.18
C LEU A 512 14.93 -25.05 -22.23
N PRO A 513 15.81 -26.05 -22.09
CA PRO A 513 16.80 -26.35 -23.12
C PRO A 513 16.17 -26.68 -24.48
N LYS A 514 15.03 -27.39 -24.49
CA LYS A 514 14.29 -27.72 -25.72
C LYS A 514 13.66 -26.48 -26.35
N PHE A 515 13.13 -25.60 -25.51
CA PHE A 515 12.60 -24.33 -25.98
C PHE A 515 13.69 -23.42 -26.54
N MET A 516 14.86 -23.34 -25.88
CA MET A 516 16.02 -22.60 -26.38
C MET A 516 16.52 -23.12 -27.73
N GLU A 517 16.56 -24.44 -27.93
CA GLU A 517 16.90 -25.03 -29.24
C GLU A 517 15.84 -24.73 -30.30
N PHE A 518 14.55 -24.67 -29.90
CA PHE A 518 13.46 -24.23 -30.78
C PHE A 518 13.64 -22.76 -31.20
N CYS A 519 14.13 -21.90 -30.29
CA CYS A 519 14.40 -20.47 -30.55
C CYS A 519 15.70 -20.18 -31.27
N LYS A 520 16.53 -21.20 -31.53
CA LYS A 520 17.84 -21.02 -32.15
C LYS A 520 17.76 -20.32 -33.50
N ASP A 521 18.66 -19.37 -33.71
CA ASP A 521 18.77 -18.55 -34.92
C ASP A 521 17.47 -17.79 -35.29
N ALA A 522 16.65 -17.47 -34.29
CA ALA A 522 15.41 -16.73 -34.48
C ALA A 522 15.36 -15.48 -33.60
N VAL A 523 14.60 -14.49 -34.03
CA VAL A 523 14.20 -13.33 -33.21
C VAL A 523 13.02 -13.75 -32.35
N MET A 524 13.07 -13.42 -31.05
CA MET A 524 11.95 -13.70 -30.14
C MET A 524 10.91 -12.59 -30.19
N VAL A 525 9.65 -12.94 -30.20
CA VAL A 525 8.52 -12.01 -30.26
C VAL A 525 7.49 -12.39 -29.21
N ALA A 526 7.04 -11.42 -28.41
CA ALA A 526 5.95 -11.64 -27.48
C ALA A 526 5.04 -10.41 -27.36
N HIS A 527 3.88 -10.55 -26.72
CA HIS A 527 2.95 -9.47 -26.47
C HIS A 527 3.11 -8.94 -25.06
N ASN A 528 3.83 -7.82 -24.88
CA ASN A 528 4.40 -7.34 -23.61
C ASN A 528 5.62 -8.17 -23.19
N SER A 529 6.56 -8.29 -24.13
CA SER A 529 7.72 -9.18 -24.06
C SER A 529 8.57 -9.07 -22.78
N ASP A 530 8.56 -7.94 -22.09
CA ASP A 530 9.27 -7.76 -20.82
C ASP A 530 8.81 -8.77 -19.76
N PHE A 531 7.52 -9.15 -19.76
CA PHE A 531 6.98 -10.14 -18.83
C PHE A 531 7.54 -11.53 -19.13
N ASP A 532 7.32 -12.02 -20.33
CA ASP A 532 7.72 -13.38 -20.73
C ASP A 532 9.23 -13.57 -20.68
N MET A 533 9.97 -12.60 -21.21
CA MET A 533 11.43 -12.63 -21.18
C MET A 533 11.99 -12.63 -19.77
N SER A 534 11.37 -11.96 -18.83
CA SER A 534 11.81 -11.96 -17.43
C SER A 534 11.84 -13.37 -16.83
N PHE A 535 10.84 -14.20 -17.14
CA PHE A 535 10.79 -15.60 -16.72
C PHE A 535 11.81 -16.47 -17.44
N ILE A 536 11.97 -16.29 -18.76
CA ILE A 536 13.00 -17.00 -19.54
C ILE A 536 14.39 -16.67 -19.03
N GLU A 537 14.74 -15.38 -18.90
CA GLU A 537 16.05 -14.93 -18.41
C GLU A 537 16.35 -15.44 -16.99
N ALA A 538 15.35 -15.39 -16.10
CA ALA A 538 15.51 -15.88 -14.72
C ALA A 538 15.81 -17.39 -14.69
N ASN A 539 15.13 -18.18 -15.51
CA ASN A 539 15.33 -19.62 -15.59
C ASN A 539 16.64 -19.97 -16.33
N CYS A 540 17.00 -19.25 -17.39
CA CYS A 540 18.32 -19.39 -18.05
C CYS A 540 19.45 -19.13 -17.05
N LYS A 541 19.35 -18.08 -16.25
CA LYS A 541 20.33 -17.76 -15.21
C LYS A 541 20.44 -18.87 -14.14
N ARG A 542 19.31 -19.45 -13.70
CA ARG A 542 19.29 -20.57 -12.74
C ARG A 542 19.99 -21.81 -13.29
N GLN A 543 19.87 -22.06 -14.60
CA GLN A 543 20.43 -23.21 -15.29
C GLN A 543 21.78 -22.94 -15.97
N ASN A 544 22.35 -21.73 -15.80
CA ASN A 544 23.59 -21.28 -16.47
C ASN A 544 23.53 -21.41 -18.01
N LEU A 545 22.35 -21.13 -18.61
CA LEU A 545 22.17 -21.09 -20.06
C LEU A 545 22.39 -19.66 -20.58
N GLU A 546 22.93 -19.54 -21.77
CA GLU A 546 23.09 -18.24 -22.45
C GLU A 546 21.72 -17.77 -22.97
N CYS A 547 21.40 -16.48 -22.78
CA CYS A 547 20.13 -15.87 -23.18
C CYS A 547 20.41 -14.54 -23.89
N ASP A 548 20.97 -14.60 -25.12
CA ASP A 548 21.31 -13.42 -25.92
C ASP A 548 20.45 -13.37 -27.19
N TYR A 549 19.18 -12.98 -27.03
CA TYR A 549 18.23 -12.88 -28.12
C TYR A 549 17.94 -11.44 -28.52
N THR A 550 17.62 -11.25 -29.79
CA THR A 550 16.89 -10.08 -30.25
C THR A 550 15.42 -10.30 -29.89
N VAL A 551 14.80 -9.31 -29.25
CA VAL A 551 13.41 -9.42 -28.74
C VAL A 551 12.56 -8.27 -29.27
N ILE A 552 11.37 -8.61 -29.76
CA ILE A 552 10.34 -7.67 -30.24
C ILE A 552 9.14 -7.67 -29.32
N ASP A 553 8.69 -6.48 -28.91
CA ASP A 553 7.42 -6.28 -28.21
C ASP A 553 6.32 -5.87 -29.20
N THR A 554 5.32 -6.75 -29.41
CA THR A 554 4.20 -6.42 -30.30
C THR A 554 3.27 -5.35 -29.70
N VAL A 555 3.29 -5.09 -28.39
CA VAL A 555 2.57 -3.97 -27.77
C VAL A 555 3.20 -2.65 -28.25
N ALA A 556 4.53 -2.54 -28.19
CA ALA A 556 5.25 -1.35 -28.65
C ALA A 556 5.02 -1.11 -30.14
N MET A 557 5.14 -2.17 -30.98
CA MET A 557 4.83 -2.09 -32.40
C MET A 557 3.37 -1.66 -32.67
N SER A 558 2.43 -2.22 -31.92
CA SER A 558 1.00 -1.87 -32.06
C SER A 558 0.72 -0.41 -31.68
N ARG A 559 1.36 0.09 -30.63
CA ARG A 559 1.28 1.52 -30.25
C ARG A 559 1.84 2.46 -31.31
N TYR A 560 2.90 2.01 -32.00
CA TYR A 560 3.48 2.76 -33.11
C TYR A 560 2.59 2.79 -34.35
N LEU A 561 1.98 1.65 -34.71
CA LEU A 561 1.29 1.47 -35.99
C LEU A 561 -0.23 1.70 -35.93
N ILE A 562 -0.87 1.41 -34.78
CA ILE A 562 -2.33 1.49 -34.62
C ILE A 562 -2.68 2.71 -33.76
N ILE A 563 -3.11 3.79 -34.44
CA ILE A 563 -3.47 5.05 -33.78
C ILE A 563 -4.89 4.98 -33.23
N GLY A 564 -5.12 5.57 -32.05
CA GLY A 564 -6.46 5.75 -31.48
C GLY A 564 -7.02 4.57 -30.69
N LEU A 565 -6.28 3.49 -30.51
CA LEU A 565 -6.69 2.39 -29.65
C LEU A 565 -6.49 2.77 -28.15
N GLY A 566 -7.54 2.62 -27.35
CA GLY A 566 -7.50 3.01 -25.92
C GLY A 566 -6.64 2.10 -25.07
N ARG A 567 -6.63 0.78 -25.35
CA ARG A 567 -5.87 -0.26 -24.66
C ARG A 567 -5.28 -1.22 -25.67
N TYR A 568 -4.03 -1.63 -25.45
CA TYR A 568 -3.26 -2.52 -26.33
C TYR A 568 -3.11 -3.92 -25.71
N LYS A 569 -4.17 -4.47 -25.10
CA LYS A 569 -4.25 -5.88 -24.74
C LYS A 569 -4.37 -6.73 -26.00
N LEU A 570 -3.96 -7.98 -25.92
CA LEU A 570 -3.98 -8.92 -27.04
C LEU A 570 -5.32 -8.91 -27.79
N ASP A 571 -6.43 -9.06 -27.08
CA ASP A 571 -7.79 -9.06 -27.64
C ASP A 571 -8.12 -7.79 -28.41
N ASN A 572 -7.77 -6.63 -27.85
CA ASN A 572 -8.08 -5.33 -28.44
C ASN A 572 -7.30 -5.12 -29.74
N VAL A 573 -6.02 -5.55 -29.73
CA VAL A 573 -5.16 -5.46 -30.92
C VAL A 573 -5.61 -6.46 -31.98
N ALA A 574 -5.92 -7.70 -31.62
CA ALA A 574 -6.45 -8.71 -32.52
C ALA A 574 -7.74 -8.23 -33.18
N LYS A 575 -8.69 -7.73 -32.39
CA LYS A 575 -9.95 -7.15 -32.89
C LYS A 575 -9.72 -5.96 -33.83
N ALA A 576 -8.81 -5.04 -33.47
CA ALA A 576 -8.50 -3.87 -34.32
C ALA A 576 -7.89 -4.28 -35.67
N LEU A 577 -7.17 -5.38 -35.71
CA LEU A 577 -6.59 -5.96 -36.91
C LEU A 577 -7.50 -6.96 -37.61
N GLY A 578 -8.73 -7.22 -37.12
CA GLY A 578 -9.65 -8.20 -37.69
C GLY A 578 -9.15 -9.65 -37.61
N ILE A 579 -8.50 -9.99 -36.49
CA ILE A 579 -8.06 -11.35 -36.17
C ILE A 579 -9.11 -11.95 -35.21
N VAL A 580 -9.60 -13.16 -35.49
CA VAL A 580 -10.54 -13.90 -34.66
C VAL A 580 -9.73 -14.76 -33.68
N LEU A 581 -10.07 -14.70 -32.41
CA LEU A 581 -9.52 -15.55 -31.36
C LEU A 581 -10.58 -16.60 -31.02
N ASP A 582 -10.28 -17.87 -31.31
CA ASP A 582 -11.21 -18.97 -31.04
C ASP A 582 -11.11 -19.50 -29.59
N HIS A 583 -9.93 -19.38 -28.96
CA HIS A 583 -9.67 -19.77 -27.58
C HIS A 583 -8.72 -18.77 -26.93
N HIS A 584 -8.95 -18.46 -25.65
CA HIS A 584 -8.11 -17.59 -24.84
C HIS A 584 -7.49 -18.36 -23.68
N HIS A 585 -6.33 -17.86 -23.21
CA HIS A 585 -5.63 -18.36 -22.02
C HIS A 585 -5.07 -19.78 -22.16
N ARG A 586 -4.54 -20.07 -23.36
CA ARG A 586 -3.64 -21.18 -23.64
C ARG A 586 -2.44 -20.60 -24.34
N ALA A 587 -1.25 -20.79 -23.78
CA ALA A 587 -0.03 -20.15 -24.25
C ALA A 587 0.23 -20.31 -25.76
N VAL A 588 -0.08 -21.45 -26.33
CA VAL A 588 0.11 -21.68 -27.78
C VAL A 588 -0.88 -20.92 -28.64
N ASP A 589 -2.14 -20.78 -28.20
CA ASP A 589 -3.17 -20.06 -28.93
C ASP A 589 -2.92 -18.55 -28.88
N ASP A 590 -2.49 -18.04 -27.75
CA ASP A 590 -2.10 -16.63 -27.56
C ASP A 590 -0.81 -16.30 -28.32
N ALA A 591 0.17 -17.23 -28.38
CA ALA A 591 1.34 -17.13 -29.24
C ALA A 591 0.98 -17.12 -30.73
N GLU A 592 0.03 -17.96 -31.18
CA GLU A 592 -0.42 -17.98 -32.58
C GLU A 592 -1.18 -16.69 -32.94
N CYS A 593 -2.03 -16.20 -32.04
CA CYS A 593 -2.69 -14.90 -32.20
C CYS A 593 -1.66 -13.76 -32.29
N THR A 594 -0.67 -13.76 -31.40
CA THR A 594 0.41 -12.78 -31.39
C THR A 594 1.22 -12.88 -32.71
N ALA A 595 1.43 -14.06 -33.26
CA ALA A 595 2.09 -14.23 -34.54
C ALA A 595 1.28 -13.63 -35.70
N LEU A 596 -0.02 -13.83 -35.71
CA LEU A 596 -0.91 -13.23 -36.71
C LEU A 596 -0.94 -11.70 -36.62
N ILE A 597 -0.94 -11.16 -35.40
CA ILE A 597 -0.79 -9.73 -35.13
C ILE A 597 0.55 -9.25 -35.69
N PHE A 598 1.64 -9.91 -35.30
CA PHE A 598 3.00 -9.55 -35.72
C PHE A 598 3.13 -9.52 -37.26
N LEU A 599 2.61 -10.53 -37.95
CA LEU A 599 2.63 -10.58 -39.42
C LEU A 599 1.85 -9.42 -40.07
N LYS A 600 0.72 -9.02 -39.51
CA LYS A 600 -0.02 -7.84 -39.99
C LYS A 600 0.70 -6.54 -39.72
N LEU A 601 1.35 -6.42 -38.54
CA LEU A 601 2.17 -5.27 -38.22
C LEU A 601 3.39 -5.16 -39.14
N CYS A 602 4.09 -6.30 -39.43
CA CYS A 602 5.17 -6.34 -40.40
C CYS A 602 4.72 -5.85 -41.80
N LYS A 603 3.54 -6.25 -42.25
CA LYS A 603 3.00 -5.76 -43.51
C LYS A 603 2.79 -4.25 -43.48
N MET A 604 2.25 -3.71 -42.39
CA MET A 604 2.08 -2.26 -42.22
C MET A 604 3.43 -1.50 -42.19
N LEU A 605 4.50 -2.15 -41.68
CA LEU A 605 5.86 -1.60 -41.71
C LEU A 605 6.41 -1.53 -43.13
N VAL A 606 6.26 -2.61 -43.89
CA VAL A 606 6.68 -2.67 -45.30
C VAL A 606 5.94 -1.59 -46.09
N ASP A 607 4.62 -1.40 -45.86
CA ASP A 607 3.82 -0.36 -46.49
C ASP A 607 4.33 1.07 -46.16
N LYS A 608 5.03 1.22 -45.03
CA LYS A 608 5.72 2.47 -44.63
C LYS A 608 7.17 2.58 -45.10
N GLY A 609 7.69 1.58 -45.80
CA GLY A 609 9.07 1.52 -46.27
C GLY A 609 10.09 1.13 -45.23
N ILE A 610 9.66 0.48 -44.17
CA ILE A 610 10.53 -0.08 -43.11
C ILE A 610 10.68 -1.57 -43.35
N ASP A 611 11.90 -2.04 -43.55
CA ASP A 611 12.20 -3.43 -43.89
C ASP A 611 13.14 -4.13 -42.90
N ASN A 612 13.70 -3.40 -41.95
CA ASN A 612 14.61 -3.94 -40.94
C ASN A 612 14.32 -3.40 -39.54
N LEU A 613 14.84 -4.08 -38.51
CA LEU A 613 14.55 -3.81 -37.11
C LEU A 613 15.26 -2.54 -36.59
N ASP A 614 16.44 -2.19 -37.14
CA ASP A 614 17.18 -0.98 -36.75
C ASP A 614 16.44 0.28 -37.17
N GLU A 615 15.91 0.30 -38.41
CA GLU A 615 15.11 1.43 -38.88
C GLU A 615 13.80 1.55 -38.13
N LEU A 616 13.19 0.42 -37.73
CA LEU A 616 11.99 0.42 -36.88
C LEU A 616 12.26 1.08 -35.52
N ASN A 617 13.37 0.76 -34.86
CA ASN A 617 13.77 1.41 -33.61
C ASN A 617 13.95 2.92 -33.79
N LYS A 618 14.64 3.34 -34.85
CA LYS A 618 14.88 4.75 -35.14
C LYS A 618 13.59 5.54 -35.34
N GLN A 619 12.68 5.02 -36.14
CA GLN A 619 11.39 5.69 -36.42
C GLN A 619 10.44 5.62 -35.22
N GLY A 620 10.49 4.57 -34.42
CA GLY A 620 9.67 4.40 -33.22
C GLY A 620 9.94 5.47 -32.17
N LYS A 621 11.22 5.79 -31.92
CA LYS A 621 11.63 6.86 -30.98
C LYS A 621 11.06 8.25 -31.32
N GLN A 622 10.71 8.49 -32.57
CA GLN A 622 10.13 9.77 -33.04
C GLN A 622 8.60 9.79 -33.03
N SER A 623 7.97 8.68 -32.66
CA SER A 623 6.50 8.56 -32.72
C SER A 623 5.81 9.16 -31.51
N LYS A 624 5.13 10.30 -31.66
CA LYS A 624 4.33 10.91 -30.57
C LYS A 624 3.30 9.94 -30.00
N ASN A 625 2.63 9.15 -30.83
CA ASN A 625 1.63 8.18 -30.39
C ASN A 625 2.21 7.09 -29.49
N LEU A 626 3.44 6.64 -29.77
CA LEU A 626 4.15 5.72 -28.91
C LEU A 626 4.56 6.40 -27.59
N ILE A 627 5.19 7.57 -27.67
CA ILE A 627 5.64 8.35 -26.52
C ILE A 627 4.48 8.64 -25.56
N ASP A 628 3.32 9.06 -26.07
CA ASP A 628 2.14 9.38 -25.24
C ASP A 628 1.60 8.16 -24.46
N LYS A 629 1.92 6.94 -24.87
CA LYS A 629 1.52 5.68 -24.23
C LYS A 629 2.60 5.06 -23.35
N LEU A 630 3.83 5.59 -23.36
CA LEU A 630 4.88 5.11 -22.48
C LEU A 630 4.54 5.41 -21.00
N PRO A 631 4.98 4.57 -20.06
CA PRO A 631 4.84 4.87 -18.64
C PRO A 631 5.66 6.11 -18.27
N ALA A 632 5.17 6.85 -17.28
CA ALA A 632 5.93 7.92 -16.65
C ALA A 632 6.33 7.46 -15.25
N HIS A 633 7.60 7.68 -14.91
CA HIS A 633 8.18 7.36 -13.60
C HIS A 633 8.59 8.64 -12.88
N HIS A 634 8.66 8.61 -11.58
CA HIS A 634 9.13 9.75 -10.81
C HIS A 634 10.65 9.90 -10.94
N ALA A 635 11.10 11.15 -11.01
CA ALA A 635 12.53 11.50 -10.97
C ALA A 635 12.68 12.89 -10.33
N ILE A 636 13.69 13.06 -9.48
CA ILE A 636 13.96 14.35 -8.84
C ILE A 636 14.97 15.12 -9.68
N ILE A 637 14.60 16.30 -10.15
CA ILE A 637 15.50 17.20 -10.86
C ILE A 637 15.81 18.38 -9.97
N LEU A 638 17.06 18.57 -9.60
CA LEU A 638 17.56 19.65 -8.74
C LEU A 638 18.37 20.67 -9.52
N VAL A 639 18.25 21.93 -9.12
CA VAL A 639 18.99 23.04 -9.72
C VAL A 639 20.34 23.25 -9.01
N LYS A 640 21.43 23.20 -9.77
CA LYS A 640 22.79 23.47 -9.27
C LYS A 640 23.19 24.96 -9.36
N ASN A 641 22.68 25.68 -10.35
CA ASN A 641 23.06 27.06 -10.63
C ASN A 641 21.99 27.80 -11.44
N GLN A 642 22.26 29.05 -11.80
CA GLN A 642 21.32 29.91 -12.53
C GLN A 642 20.96 29.37 -13.91
N VAL A 643 21.91 28.73 -14.62
CA VAL A 643 21.65 28.10 -15.94
C VAL A 643 20.63 26.95 -15.75
N GLY A 644 20.87 26.09 -14.75
CA GLY A 644 19.95 25.00 -14.44
C GLY A 644 18.55 25.49 -14.07
N ARG A 645 18.41 26.61 -13.35
CA ARG A 645 17.10 27.18 -13.04
C ARG A 645 16.33 27.57 -14.30
N VAL A 646 16.99 28.20 -15.26
CA VAL A 646 16.38 28.55 -16.55
C VAL A 646 16.01 27.29 -17.32
N ASN A 647 16.89 26.29 -17.34
CA ASN A 647 16.64 25.04 -18.03
C ASN A 647 15.51 24.25 -17.38
N LEU A 648 15.41 24.24 -16.05
CA LEU A 648 14.25 23.66 -15.35
C LEU A 648 12.94 24.32 -15.77
N TYR A 649 12.88 25.63 -15.86
CA TYR A 649 11.68 26.35 -16.29
C TYR A 649 11.29 26.01 -17.75
N LYS A 650 12.28 25.82 -18.62
CA LYS A 650 12.04 25.35 -20.00
C LYS A 650 11.47 23.93 -20.02
N LEU A 651 12.03 23.01 -19.24
CA LEU A 651 11.52 21.64 -19.12
C LEU A 651 10.08 21.61 -18.61
N ILE A 652 9.77 22.37 -17.56
CA ILE A 652 8.44 22.48 -17.02
C ILE A 652 7.46 23.07 -18.06
N SER A 653 7.84 24.15 -18.75
CA SER A 653 7.01 24.74 -19.80
C SER A 653 6.74 23.74 -20.92
N LYS A 654 7.79 23.02 -21.38
CA LYS A 654 7.66 22.00 -22.42
C LYS A 654 6.75 20.85 -22.00
N SER A 655 6.87 20.38 -20.75
CA SER A 655 6.06 19.28 -20.20
C SER A 655 4.57 19.61 -20.12
N HIS A 656 4.22 20.88 -19.89
CA HIS A 656 2.84 21.34 -19.84
C HIS A 656 2.23 21.68 -21.20
N ILE A 657 3.05 22.11 -22.16
CA ILE A 657 2.56 22.60 -23.46
C ILE A 657 2.67 21.49 -24.53
N GLU A 658 3.76 20.74 -24.59
CA GLU A 658 4.07 19.83 -25.70
C GLU A 658 3.84 18.36 -25.37
N THR A 659 4.20 17.95 -24.13
CA THR A 659 4.25 16.53 -23.73
C THR A 659 3.25 16.18 -22.61
N PHE A 660 2.25 17.04 -22.37
CA PHE A 660 1.18 16.78 -21.41
C PHE A 660 0.31 15.62 -21.90
N ALA A 661 0.29 14.52 -21.14
CA ALA A 661 -0.53 13.36 -21.46
C ALA A 661 -0.95 12.62 -20.18
N ASN A 662 -2.07 11.91 -20.22
CA ASN A 662 -2.63 11.19 -19.08
C ASN A 662 -2.84 12.07 -17.83
N LYS A 663 -3.21 13.33 -18.04
CA LYS A 663 -3.40 14.37 -17.00
C LYS A 663 -2.12 14.72 -16.21
N ARG A 664 -0.93 14.50 -16.78
CA ARG A 664 0.36 14.78 -16.14
C ARG A 664 1.29 15.53 -17.09
N PRO A 665 2.05 16.51 -16.58
CA PRO A 665 3.12 17.16 -17.32
C PRO A 665 4.34 16.22 -17.36
N ARG A 666 4.65 15.71 -18.54
CA ARG A 666 5.65 14.65 -18.74
C ARG A 666 6.94 15.22 -19.29
N ILE A 667 8.06 14.88 -18.67
CA ILE A 667 9.39 15.24 -19.17
C ILE A 667 9.98 14.01 -19.86
N LEU A 668 10.40 14.18 -21.12
CA LEU A 668 11.09 13.13 -21.85
C LEU A 668 12.56 13.07 -21.43
N LYS A 669 13.16 11.88 -21.39
CA LYS A 669 14.61 11.75 -21.14
C LYS A 669 15.42 12.48 -22.19
N SER A 670 14.99 12.49 -23.45
CA SER A 670 15.64 13.26 -24.53
C SER A 670 15.62 14.76 -24.24
N ASP A 671 14.50 15.31 -23.80
CA ASP A 671 14.38 16.74 -23.43
C ASP A 671 15.28 17.09 -22.24
N TYR A 672 15.33 16.19 -21.23
CA TYR A 672 16.21 16.37 -20.11
C TYR A 672 17.68 16.40 -20.53
N LEU A 673 18.12 15.48 -21.39
CA LEU A 673 19.51 15.44 -21.88
C LEU A 673 19.88 16.69 -22.67
N GLU A 674 18.95 17.26 -23.43
CA GLU A 674 19.14 18.53 -24.16
C GLU A 674 19.33 19.72 -23.20
N LEU A 675 18.66 19.73 -22.05
CA LEU A 675 18.60 20.85 -21.11
C LEU A 675 19.26 20.57 -19.76
N CYS A 676 20.04 19.49 -19.63
CA CYS A 676 20.62 19.03 -18.36
C CYS A 676 21.71 19.95 -17.76
N GLU A 677 22.24 20.91 -18.53
CA GLU A 677 23.27 21.81 -18.02
C GLU A 677 22.78 22.58 -16.79
N GLY A 678 23.55 22.50 -15.70
CA GLY A 678 23.20 23.14 -14.42
C GLY A 678 22.13 22.44 -13.63
N LEU A 679 21.67 21.26 -14.08
CA LEU A 679 20.72 20.39 -13.37
C LEU A 679 21.42 19.15 -12.80
N MET A 680 20.74 18.43 -11.95
CA MET A 680 21.11 17.14 -11.39
C MET A 680 19.85 16.29 -11.28
N ILE A 681 19.91 15.01 -11.69
CA ILE A 681 18.77 14.12 -11.67
C ILE A 681 18.97 12.96 -10.70
N GLY A 682 17.97 12.68 -9.86
CA GLY A 682 17.91 11.59 -8.90
C GLY A 682 16.85 10.55 -9.24
N SER A 683 17.04 9.33 -8.73
CA SER A 683 16.18 8.17 -9.04
C SER A 683 14.78 8.20 -8.39
N ALA A 684 14.51 9.17 -7.53
CA ALA A 684 13.26 9.38 -6.78
C ALA A 684 12.83 8.19 -5.88
N CYS A 685 11.55 8.14 -5.54
CA CYS A 685 10.90 7.21 -4.62
C CYS A 685 10.63 5.83 -5.23
N GLU A 686 9.68 5.07 -4.63
CA GLU A 686 9.24 3.76 -5.12
C GLU A 686 8.57 3.83 -6.51
N ALA A 687 8.02 4.99 -6.89
CA ALA A 687 7.47 5.21 -8.23
C ALA A 687 8.56 5.56 -9.27
N GLY A 688 9.82 5.65 -8.85
CA GLY A 688 10.97 5.85 -9.71
C GLY A 688 11.32 4.63 -10.55
N GLU A 689 11.86 4.87 -11.73
CA GLU A 689 12.14 3.82 -12.71
C GLU A 689 13.15 2.79 -12.18
N LEU A 690 14.21 3.24 -11.50
CA LEU A 690 15.25 2.35 -10.94
C LEU A 690 14.68 1.44 -9.83
N TYR A 691 13.90 2.01 -8.92
CA TYR A 691 13.27 1.24 -7.85
C TYR A 691 12.34 0.17 -8.43
N GLN A 692 11.51 0.55 -9.40
CA GLN A 692 10.58 -0.35 -10.08
C GLN A 692 11.32 -1.46 -10.84
N ALA A 693 12.41 -1.15 -11.52
CA ALA A 693 13.22 -2.15 -12.23
C ALA A 693 13.83 -3.19 -11.28
N ILE A 694 14.30 -2.77 -10.12
CA ILE A 694 14.85 -3.66 -9.09
C ILE A 694 13.75 -4.52 -8.46
N LEU A 695 12.61 -3.91 -8.14
CA LEU A 695 11.46 -4.60 -7.54
C LEU A 695 10.94 -5.71 -8.46
N HIS A 696 10.83 -5.44 -9.76
CA HIS A 696 10.36 -6.40 -10.76
C HIS A 696 11.44 -7.37 -11.26
N GLY A 697 12.66 -7.32 -10.70
CA GLY A 697 13.73 -8.24 -11.06
C GLY A 697 14.22 -8.10 -12.51
N LYS A 698 14.19 -6.87 -13.08
CA LYS A 698 14.69 -6.61 -14.43
C LYS A 698 16.15 -7.07 -14.59
N SER A 699 16.58 -7.27 -15.83
CA SER A 699 17.93 -7.75 -16.13
C SER A 699 19.02 -6.81 -15.58
N GLN A 700 20.20 -7.36 -15.30
CA GLN A 700 21.34 -6.57 -14.82
C GLN A 700 21.77 -5.50 -15.85
N GLN A 701 21.59 -5.77 -17.15
CA GLN A 701 21.88 -4.81 -18.20
C GLN A 701 20.91 -3.63 -18.16
N GLU A 702 19.61 -3.90 -17.99
CA GLU A 702 18.61 -2.85 -17.89
C GLU A 702 18.79 -2.01 -16.61
N ILE A 703 19.03 -2.64 -15.46
CA ILE A 703 19.33 -1.94 -14.21
C ILE A 703 20.59 -1.08 -14.34
N ALA A 704 21.63 -1.58 -15.03
CA ALA A 704 22.85 -0.81 -15.28
C ALA A 704 22.59 0.41 -16.18
N ARG A 705 21.85 0.23 -17.28
CA ARG A 705 21.44 1.31 -18.18
C ARG A 705 20.69 2.42 -17.44
N LEU A 706 19.75 2.03 -16.58
CA LEU A 706 19.01 2.97 -15.75
C LEU A 706 19.91 3.66 -14.72
N ALA A 707 20.77 2.89 -14.06
CA ALA A 707 21.70 3.43 -13.07
C ALA A 707 22.70 4.43 -13.69
N GLU A 708 23.10 4.26 -14.93
CA GLU A 708 23.99 5.20 -15.64
C GLU A 708 23.33 6.55 -15.90
N PHE A 709 22.03 6.59 -16.12
CA PHE A 709 21.29 7.81 -16.44
C PHE A 709 21.22 8.81 -15.27
N TYR A 710 21.00 8.33 -14.02
CA TYR A 710 20.84 9.20 -12.87
C TYR A 710 22.18 9.69 -12.31
N ASP A 711 22.22 10.92 -11.79
CA ASP A 711 23.40 11.50 -11.13
C ASP A 711 23.56 10.97 -9.70
N TYR A 712 22.45 10.69 -9.00
CA TYR A 712 22.44 10.14 -7.66
C TYR A 712 21.23 9.21 -7.47
N PHE A 713 21.29 8.37 -6.44
CA PHE A 713 20.20 7.46 -6.09
C PHE A 713 19.54 7.88 -4.79
N GLU A 714 18.31 7.47 -4.63
CA GLU A 714 17.49 7.76 -3.47
C GLU A 714 17.03 6.48 -2.78
N VAL A 715 17.07 6.47 -1.45
CA VAL A 715 16.47 5.45 -0.59
C VAL A 715 15.59 6.13 0.43
N GLN A 716 14.50 5.45 0.81
CA GLN A 716 13.51 6.00 1.74
C GLN A 716 13.32 5.08 2.94
N PRO A 717 12.76 5.61 4.07
CA PRO A 717 12.38 4.78 5.20
C PRO A 717 11.42 3.67 4.78
N LEU A 718 11.57 2.49 5.35
CA LEU A 718 10.73 1.33 4.99
C LEU A 718 9.24 1.62 5.18
N GLY A 719 8.88 2.41 6.21
CA GLY A 719 7.50 2.81 6.45
C GLY A 719 6.83 3.54 5.28
N ASN A 720 7.61 4.22 4.41
CA ASN A 720 7.07 4.86 3.22
C ASN A 720 6.51 3.83 2.22
N ASN A 721 7.05 2.60 2.23
CA ASN A 721 6.74 1.54 1.27
C ASN A 721 5.99 0.35 1.90
N GLU A 722 5.61 0.42 3.19
CA GLU A 722 4.84 -0.63 3.86
C GLU A 722 3.47 -0.90 3.21
N PHE A 723 2.91 0.07 2.51
CA PHE A 723 1.67 -0.11 1.74
C PHE A 723 1.78 -1.17 0.64
N MET A 724 3.00 -1.51 0.21
CA MET A 724 3.26 -2.58 -0.77
C MET A 724 3.19 -3.98 -0.16
N LEU A 725 3.24 -4.12 1.15
CA LEU A 725 3.21 -5.43 1.81
C LEU A 725 1.87 -6.12 1.54
N LYS A 726 1.93 -7.41 1.25
CA LYS A 726 0.74 -8.26 1.21
C LYS A 726 0.02 -8.21 2.55
N THR A 727 -1.28 -7.99 2.53
CA THR A 727 -2.11 -7.99 3.74
C THR A 727 -2.66 -9.36 4.06
N GLY A 728 -2.62 -10.29 3.10
CA GLY A 728 -3.31 -11.57 3.15
C GLY A 728 -4.82 -11.45 2.89
N ASP A 729 -5.31 -10.26 2.56
CA ASP A 729 -6.68 -10.02 2.11
C ASP A 729 -6.71 -9.86 0.59
N PRO A 730 -7.25 -10.83 -0.15
CA PRO A 730 -7.27 -10.79 -1.61
C PRO A 730 -7.99 -9.54 -2.17
N GLU A 731 -9.03 -9.05 -1.50
CA GLU A 731 -9.75 -7.85 -1.96
C GLU A 731 -8.89 -6.60 -1.85
N ILE A 732 -8.00 -6.55 -0.87
CA ILE A 732 -7.05 -5.45 -0.69
C ILE A 732 -5.86 -5.65 -1.60
N ASP A 733 -5.30 -6.86 -1.63
CA ASP A 733 -4.07 -7.15 -2.35
C ASP A 733 -4.27 -7.10 -3.87
N ASP A 734 -5.41 -7.55 -4.39
CA ASP A 734 -5.77 -7.45 -5.83
C ASP A 734 -5.91 -6.00 -6.33
N ARG A 735 -6.11 -5.04 -5.42
CA ARG A 735 -6.18 -3.60 -5.75
C ARG A 735 -4.81 -2.94 -5.78
N LYS A 736 -3.82 -3.55 -5.15
CA LYS A 736 -2.45 -3.01 -5.09
C LYS A 736 -1.73 -3.26 -6.41
N LYS A 737 -1.08 -2.25 -6.89
CA LYS A 737 -0.29 -2.31 -8.12
C LYS A 737 0.98 -3.14 -7.95
N PHE A 738 1.52 -3.17 -6.74
CA PHE A 738 2.77 -3.87 -6.40
C PHE A 738 2.59 -4.54 -5.05
N LEU A 739 3.08 -5.76 -4.94
CA LEU A 739 3.04 -6.55 -3.72
C LEU A 739 4.42 -7.10 -3.43
N VAL A 740 4.84 -6.94 -2.19
CA VAL A 740 6.04 -7.59 -1.64
C VAL A 740 5.62 -8.49 -0.48
N ASP A 741 6.36 -9.57 -0.30
CA ASP A 741 6.01 -10.59 0.69
C ASP A 741 6.43 -10.18 2.10
N SER A 742 7.47 -9.35 2.24
CA SER A 742 8.02 -9.02 3.56
C SER A 742 8.74 -7.67 3.61
N ILE A 743 8.96 -7.17 4.83
CA ILE A 743 9.77 -5.97 5.08
C ILE A 743 11.23 -6.19 4.68
N GLU A 744 11.74 -7.42 4.82
CA GLU A 744 13.08 -7.80 4.40
C GLU A 744 13.27 -7.60 2.89
N GLU A 745 12.25 -7.86 2.10
CA GLU A 745 12.30 -7.62 0.65
C GLU A 745 12.41 -6.12 0.33
N LEU A 746 11.67 -5.26 1.03
CA LEU A 746 11.83 -3.80 0.92
C LEU A 746 13.23 -3.34 1.34
N GLN A 747 13.78 -3.94 2.41
CA GLN A 747 15.18 -3.68 2.83
C GLN A 747 16.18 -4.09 1.75
N ASP A 748 15.94 -5.22 1.09
CA ASP A 748 16.83 -5.72 0.04
C ASP A 748 16.81 -4.84 -1.21
N VAL A 749 15.68 -4.22 -1.54
CA VAL A 749 15.63 -3.20 -2.61
C VAL A 749 16.51 -2.01 -2.23
N ASN A 750 16.36 -1.46 -1.02
CA ASN A 750 17.20 -0.35 -0.54
C ASN A 750 18.69 -0.72 -0.54
N LYS A 751 19.07 -1.91 -0.08
CA LYS A 751 20.47 -2.40 -0.11
C LYS A 751 21.01 -2.46 -1.53
N LYS A 752 20.24 -2.99 -2.48
CA LYS A 752 20.64 -3.05 -3.90
C LYS A 752 20.86 -1.67 -4.48
N ILE A 753 20.01 -0.69 -4.16
CA ILE A 753 20.21 0.71 -4.60
C ILE A 753 21.50 1.28 -4.02
N ILE A 754 21.77 1.05 -2.73
CA ILE A 754 23.03 1.48 -2.08
C ILE A 754 24.25 0.83 -2.73
N ASP A 755 24.16 -0.47 -3.04
CA ASP A 755 25.28 -1.19 -3.69
C ASP A 755 25.48 -0.77 -5.14
N LEU A 756 24.42 -0.40 -5.86
CA LEU A 756 24.53 0.26 -7.17
C LEU A 756 25.23 1.61 -7.04
N GLY A 757 24.93 2.42 -6.01
CA GLY A 757 25.62 3.67 -5.74
C GLY A 757 27.14 3.47 -5.61
N LYS A 758 27.56 2.46 -4.83
CA LYS A 758 28.97 2.10 -4.69
C LYS A 758 29.56 1.61 -6.03
N LYS A 759 28.85 0.73 -6.76
CA LYS A 759 29.31 0.15 -8.02
C LYS A 759 29.52 1.20 -9.11
N PHE A 760 28.59 2.17 -9.23
CA PHE A 760 28.63 3.22 -10.24
C PHE A 760 29.32 4.51 -9.75
N ASN A 761 29.87 4.51 -8.52
CA ASN A 761 30.47 5.67 -7.87
C ASN A 761 29.53 6.89 -7.86
N LYS A 762 28.25 6.65 -7.55
CA LYS A 762 27.20 7.67 -7.43
C LYS A 762 26.74 7.80 -5.98
N MET A 763 26.41 9.02 -5.59
CA MET A 763 25.88 9.29 -4.25
C MET A 763 24.53 8.59 -4.06
N THR A 764 24.33 7.98 -2.91
CA THR A 764 23.02 7.52 -2.48
C THR A 764 22.57 8.37 -1.29
N VAL A 765 21.42 8.99 -1.41
CA VAL A 765 20.85 9.90 -0.42
C VAL A 765 19.61 9.28 0.24
N ALA A 766 19.37 9.62 1.51
CA ALA A 766 18.17 9.23 2.23
C ALA A 766 17.19 10.41 2.28
N THR A 767 16.00 10.23 1.77
CA THR A 767 14.92 11.22 1.77
C THR A 767 13.68 10.67 2.48
N CYS A 768 12.70 11.52 2.74
CA CYS A 768 11.43 11.10 3.36
C CYS A 768 10.22 11.25 2.45
N ASP A 769 10.39 11.86 1.27
CA ASP A 769 9.26 12.13 0.38
C ASP A 769 8.15 12.89 1.12
N VAL A 770 8.53 14.07 1.62
CA VAL A 770 7.71 14.84 2.57
C VAL A 770 6.49 15.42 1.89
N HIS A 771 5.28 15.06 2.36
CA HIS A 771 4.01 15.62 1.89
C HIS A 771 3.30 16.43 2.96
N PHE A 772 3.70 16.25 4.22
CA PHE A 772 3.17 17.00 5.36
C PHE A 772 4.22 17.18 6.46
N LEU A 773 3.99 18.15 7.36
CA LEU A 773 4.98 18.50 8.37
C LEU A 773 5.02 17.54 9.56
N ASP A 774 3.86 17.25 10.12
CA ASP A 774 3.73 16.46 11.35
C ASP A 774 2.86 15.21 11.10
N PRO A 775 3.05 14.10 11.81
CA PRO A 775 2.29 12.87 11.60
C PRO A 775 0.78 13.07 11.64
N GLU A 776 0.30 14.01 12.42
CA GLU A 776 -1.12 14.34 12.60
C GLU A 776 -1.73 14.98 11.34
N ASP A 777 -0.91 15.58 10.48
CA ASP A 777 -1.35 16.23 9.24
C ASP A 777 -1.76 15.21 8.16
N GLU A 778 -1.43 13.92 8.34
CA GLU A 778 -1.80 12.82 7.45
C GLU A 778 -3.30 12.82 7.14
N ILE A 779 -4.12 13.14 8.12
CA ILE A 779 -5.58 13.15 7.97
C ILE A 779 -6.05 14.12 6.88
N TYR A 780 -5.36 15.26 6.70
CA TYR A 780 -5.71 16.24 5.65
C TYR A 780 -5.43 15.66 4.26
N ARG A 781 -4.32 14.94 4.10
CA ARG A 781 -3.99 14.25 2.84
C ARG A 781 -5.04 13.17 2.54
N ARG A 782 -5.42 12.38 3.52
CA ARG A 782 -6.48 11.36 3.41
C ARG A 782 -7.80 11.98 2.95
N ILE A 783 -8.22 13.09 3.55
CA ILE A 783 -9.46 13.79 3.18
C ILE A 783 -9.40 14.25 1.71
N ILE A 784 -8.29 14.84 1.28
CA ILE A 784 -8.10 15.31 -0.09
C ILE A 784 -8.18 14.13 -1.06
N GLN A 785 -7.48 13.05 -0.79
CA GLN A 785 -7.45 11.86 -1.65
C GLN A 785 -8.80 11.15 -1.69
N CYS A 786 -9.47 10.97 -0.56
CA CYS A 786 -10.83 10.43 -0.51
C CYS A 786 -11.82 11.30 -1.32
N GLY A 787 -11.75 12.63 -1.17
CA GLY A 787 -12.58 13.57 -1.90
C GLY A 787 -12.38 13.51 -3.42
N ASN A 788 -11.20 13.13 -3.87
CA ASN A 788 -10.86 12.93 -5.29
C ASN A 788 -11.09 11.48 -5.78
N GLY A 789 -11.64 10.60 -4.93
CA GLY A 789 -12.02 9.24 -5.30
C GLY A 789 -10.88 8.22 -5.35
N PHE A 790 -9.77 8.48 -4.67
CA PHE A 790 -8.70 7.49 -4.51
C PHE A 790 -9.19 6.35 -3.61
N LYS A 791 -9.12 5.12 -4.11
CA LYS A 791 -9.65 3.93 -3.42
C LYS A 791 -8.77 3.45 -2.24
N ASP A 792 -7.52 3.86 -2.25
CA ASP A 792 -6.47 3.52 -1.28
C ASP A 792 -6.14 4.67 -0.32
N ALA A 793 -6.97 5.71 -0.30
CA ALA A 793 -6.76 6.90 0.52
C ALA A 793 -6.62 6.59 2.03
N ASP A 794 -7.18 5.49 2.53
CA ASP A 794 -7.05 5.06 3.92
C ASP A 794 -5.70 4.40 4.24
N ASN A 795 -4.91 4.04 3.23
CA ASN A 795 -3.60 3.42 3.39
C ASN A 795 -2.48 4.44 3.20
N GLN A 796 -2.35 5.38 4.14
CA GLN A 796 -1.39 6.47 4.06
C GLN A 796 0.01 6.03 4.50
N ALA A 797 1.02 6.40 3.69
CA ALA A 797 2.41 6.31 4.08
C ALA A 797 2.79 7.48 5.02
N PRO A 798 3.74 7.29 5.96
CA PRO A 798 4.14 8.31 6.94
C PRO A 798 5.09 9.35 6.31
N LEU A 799 4.62 10.11 5.31
CA LEU A 799 5.38 11.05 4.50
C LEU A 799 5.55 12.41 5.18
N TYR A 800 6.02 12.43 6.42
CA TYR A 800 6.25 13.64 7.17
C TYR A 800 7.73 14.01 7.29
N LEU A 801 8.03 15.28 7.50
CA LEU A 801 9.40 15.77 7.72
C LEU A 801 10.01 15.12 8.97
N ARG A 802 11.16 14.47 8.83
CA ARG A 802 11.88 13.76 9.92
C ARG A 802 13.29 14.31 10.08
#